data_661cb913f9da7badde4b449926f1e954
#
_entry.id   661cb913f9da7badde4b449926f1e954
#
_cell.length_a   1.000
_cell.length_b   1.000
_cell.length_c   1.000
_cell.angle_alpha   90.00
_cell.angle_beta   90.00
_cell.angle_gamma   90.00
#
_symmetry.space_group_name_H-M   'P 1'
#
loop_
_entity.id
_entity.type
_entity.pdbx_description
1 polymer ?
#
loop_
_entity_poly.entity_id
_entity_poly.type
_entity_poly.pdbx_seq_one_letter_code
_entity_poly.pdbx_strand_id
1 'polypeptide(L)'
;DHSNDELAAIMAGKKVGVGFSMTDRSFLLSGNTSKEDLETQLQLQTAYLMYPGYRQDGVTLLRRAIPMLYNKLNHEVQGAMKMQVPAILYKNNPRFTFPAQEQLASYEVKDVQDWVDAPLKNNYMEVTVTGDFKTEDIIPLLERTVGAVPKRADAPAKLDEKLRHPAMADFNFSKDLTYDSSIDKTLVCLFWKTPGGEDKKLARRLNMLKAVFYDRVFKGLREDMGETYSPSTGLNISETYPDDGYIITLSSGVMRNKDAVRNAIARIADDLGKGNVTQEELDRARNPILNSMDRAQRDNGYWTSVLRDSQAKPERLAQQRESIPDVKAITVEEVNKLAKDIFGKGEHLNLNILPDHPAAEAPPAEKQADKPDATQAAVSTAAFCIHATAVKTIKKDSGKNDYAIIISEETAAMPEWKAVADKLAEKHGGSIVTVKDSMFAKLDTLKKMAPRFMAVVARPEEIDRVLVNDLHRLTRRLDDDPYGDCIWGIVTGYTPQDAMRIASETQPLVISRSMGTTNVDASRFTDSMSITDWQPFQYLEQHNSKGKVTPAFYVKGLKEQDRGDETTLGVTPKLVEYWELYAPQLFVTASHATQFNLEMPFGKGIIVSGNNRFHVLDKKQFKEFTTFLRGAIFNGKEDDLLSFLERIKAPAIEIKPVPAVWVAAGNCLIGDTKKTKNSMAVTALSHYGFNQLVGYTVPSWYGKGGWGTLGLLFSNHDASSLAEAWYLNNQFILDETMTRFPKLMNVNFNAPDINGIKDDPDFAKGMNSAGYGMGKDQMGLIHDRDTVAFYGDPAWTARLDESRAPSPWHIEWNDPADAAKGFTVTANKDAKARLGVWFPNRITAKKATVTIGETATPVEKAGLLTNDFLLLRELELKKGEKAVVEMK
;
A
#
# COMPACT_ATOMS: atom_id res chain seq x y z
N ASP A 1 -35.12 -21.88 -4.84
CA ASP A 1 -34.94 -20.55 -4.29
C ASP A 1 -33.94 -20.64 -3.10
N HIS A 2 -32.67 -20.48 -3.38
CA HIS A 2 -31.60 -20.60 -2.39
C HIS A 2 -30.99 -19.25 -2.07
N SER A 3 -30.58 -19.05 -0.83
CA SER A 3 -29.75 -17.92 -0.41
C SER A 3 -28.31 -18.08 -0.96
N ASN A 4 -27.52 -17.01 -0.93
CA ASN A 4 -26.11 -17.09 -1.31
C ASN A 4 -25.32 -18.08 -0.44
N ASP A 5 -25.64 -18.18 0.85
CA ASP A 5 -24.98 -19.12 1.77
C ASP A 5 -25.37 -20.57 1.48
N GLU A 6 -26.64 -20.83 1.16
CA GLU A 6 -27.09 -22.16 0.72
C GLU A 6 -26.45 -22.55 -0.61
N LEU A 7 -26.39 -21.65 -1.59
CA LEU A 7 -25.69 -21.90 -2.86
C LEU A 7 -24.21 -22.15 -2.64
N ALA A 8 -23.57 -21.39 -1.79
CA ALA A 8 -22.17 -21.61 -1.44
C ALA A 8 -21.94 -22.97 -0.78
N ALA A 9 -22.87 -23.42 0.08
CA ALA A 9 -22.82 -24.74 0.69
C ALA A 9 -23.05 -25.87 -0.34
N ILE A 10 -24.00 -25.71 -1.25
CA ILE A 10 -24.29 -26.69 -2.33
C ILE A 10 -23.11 -26.80 -3.30
N MET A 11 -22.44 -25.71 -3.58
CA MET A 11 -21.30 -25.63 -4.51
C MET A 11 -19.97 -25.83 -3.82
N ALA A 12 -19.95 -26.20 -2.53
CA ALA A 12 -18.71 -26.43 -1.80
C ALA A 12 -17.84 -27.50 -2.49
N GLY A 13 -16.57 -27.18 -2.73
CA GLY A 13 -15.62 -28.05 -3.44
C GLY A 13 -15.69 -27.96 -4.97
N LYS A 14 -16.61 -27.19 -5.55
CA LYS A 14 -16.69 -26.94 -6.99
C LYS A 14 -16.19 -25.54 -7.33
N LYS A 15 -15.54 -25.43 -8.49
CA LYS A 15 -15.10 -24.13 -9.04
C LYS A 15 -16.18 -23.55 -9.94
N VAL A 16 -17.23 -23.01 -9.34
CA VAL A 16 -18.37 -22.41 -10.05
C VAL A 16 -18.78 -21.11 -9.40
N GLY A 17 -19.35 -20.20 -10.19
CA GLY A 17 -19.88 -18.94 -9.69
C GLY A 17 -20.54 -18.12 -10.80
N VAL A 18 -21.52 -17.29 -10.47
CA VAL A 18 -22.18 -16.39 -11.40
C VAL A 18 -22.01 -14.96 -10.94
N GLY A 19 -21.36 -14.14 -11.77
CA GLY A 19 -21.36 -12.69 -11.65
C GLY A 19 -22.40 -12.08 -12.56
N PHE A 20 -23.18 -11.12 -12.05
CA PHE A 20 -24.08 -10.29 -12.85
C PHE A 20 -23.51 -8.88 -12.98
N SER A 21 -23.46 -8.36 -14.19
CA SER A 21 -23.06 -6.98 -14.46
C SER A 21 -23.84 -6.42 -15.64
N MET A 22 -23.74 -5.09 -15.82
CA MET A 22 -24.44 -4.37 -16.87
C MET A 22 -23.45 -3.51 -17.65
N THR A 23 -23.72 -3.39 -18.93
CA THR A 23 -23.11 -2.40 -19.81
C THR A 23 -24.17 -1.42 -20.30
N ASP A 24 -23.80 -0.47 -21.14
CA ASP A 24 -24.78 0.47 -21.76
C ASP A 24 -25.88 -0.23 -22.56
N ARG A 25 -25.68 -1.50 -22.96
CA ARG A 25 -26.56 -2.21 -23.89
C ARG A 25 -26.92 -3.62 -23.49
N SER A 26 -26.25 -4.21 -22.51
CA SER A 26 -26.39 -5.64 -22.22
C SER A 26 -26.36 -5.93 -20.73
N PHE A 27 -27.07 -6.96 -20.32
CA PHE A 27 -26.83 -7.68 -19.09
C PHE A 27 -25.81 -8.79 -19.36
N LEU A 28 -24.90 -8.99 -18.43
CA LEU A 28 -23.83 -9.98 -18.52
C LEU A 28 -23.92 -10.96 -17.35
N LEU A 29 -24.07 -12.23 -17.65
CA LEU A 29 -23.87 -13.32 -16.69
C LEU A 29 -22.51 -13.95 -16.98
N SER A 30 -21.57 -13.80 -16.09
CA SER A 30 -20.18 -14.26 -16.26
C SER A 30 -19.81 -15.29 -15.20
N GLY A 31 -18.84 -16.16 -15.51
CA GLY A 31 -18.31 -17.13 -14.57
C GLY A 31 -16.98 -17.68 -15.05
N ASN A 32 -16.21 -18.21 -14.11
CA ASN A 32 -14.99 -18.94 -14.36
C ASN A 32 -15.11 -20.32 -13.71
N THR A 33 -14.65 -21.35 -14.41
CA THR A 33 -14.80 -22.73 -13.94
C THR A 33 -13.59 -23.57 -14.33
N SER A 34 -13.50 -24.79 -13.78
CA SER A 34 -12.60 -25.82 -14.29
C SER A 34 -13.30 -26.67 -15.35
N LYS A 35 -12.54 -27.51 -16.01
CA LYS A 35 -13.08 -28.45 -17.03
C LYS A 35 -14.07 -29.44 -16.42
N GLU A 36 -13.78 -29.91 -15.22
CA GLU A 36 -14.59 -30.86 -14.46
C GLU A 36 -15.93 -30.25 -14.00
N ASP A 37 -15.96 -28.96 -13.70
CA ASP A 37 -17.13 -28.27 -13.17
C ASP A 37 -17.92 -27.50 -14.24
N LEU A 38 -17.53 -27.58 -15.52
CA LEU A 38 -18.11 -26.79 -16.61
C LEU A 38 -19.60 -26.99 -16.75
N GLU A 39 -20.08 -28.23 -16.68
CA GLU A 39 -21.52 -28.53 -16.75
C GLU A 39 -22.28 -27.86 -15.60
N THR A 40 -21.79 -27.97 -14.37
CA THR A 40 -22.39 -27.32 -13.19
C THR A 40 -22.40 -25.80 -13.35
N GLN A 41 -21.31 -25.21 -13.91
CA GLN A 41 -21.24 -23.79 -14.20
C GLN A 41 -22.34 -23.33 -15.17
N LEU A 42 -22.51 -24.06 -16.27
CA LEU A 42 -23.53 -23.76 -17.28
C LEU A 42 -24.94 -23.95 -16.73
N GLN A 43 -25.19 -25.00 -15.94
CA GLN A 43 -26.46 -25.21 -15.23
C GLN A 43 -26.78 -24.05 -14.28
N LEU A 44 -25.79 -23.60 -13.50
CA LEU A 44 -25.97 -22.49 -12.58
C LEU A 44 -26.26 -21.17 -13.30
N GLN A 45 -25.54 -20.86 -14.39
CA GLN A 45 -25.81 -19.68 -15.21
C GLN A 45 -27.20 -19.74 -15.86
N THR A 46 -27.62 -20.93 -16.34
CA THR A 46 -28.97 -21.13 -16.89
C THR A 46 -30.04 -20.93 -15.83
N ALA A 47 -29.80 -21.40 -14.60
CA ALA A 47 -30.72 -21.18 -13.49
C ALA A 47 -30.87 -19.68 -13.14
N TYR A 48 -29.76 -18.93 -13.09
CA TYR A 48 -29.80 -17.47 -12.88
C TYR A 48 -30.50 -16.73 -14.03
N LEU A 49 -30.33 -17.21 -15.27
CA LEU A 49 -30.96 -16.64 -16.44
C LEU A 49 -32.51 -16.84 -16.44
N MET A 50 -32.97 -18.02 -16.04
CA MET A 50 -34.35 -18.43 -16.15
C MET A 50 -35.15 -18.19 -14.88
N TYR A 51 -34.52 -18.32 -13.73
CA TYR A 51 -35.17 -18.33 -12.42
C TYR A 51 -34.41 -17.48 -11.40
N PRO A 52 -34.17 -16.19 -11.69
CA PRO A 52 -33.52 -15.31 -10.72
C PRO A 52 -34.36 -15.21 -9.43
N GLY A 53 -33.71 -15.31 -8.29
CA GLY A 53 -34.42 -15.44 -7.00
C GLY A 53 -35.10 -14.17 -6.50
N TYR A 54 -34.68 -12.99 -6.93
CA TYR A 54 -35.21 -11.66 -6.49
C TYR A 54 -35.47 -11.58 -4.98
N ARG A 55 -34.45 -11.86 -4.18
CA ARG A 55 -34.56 -12.01 -2.73
C ARG A 55 -34.54 -10.68 -1.98
N GLN A 56 -35.41 -10.54 -0.97
CA GLN A 56 -35.50 -9.34 -0.13
C GLN A 56 -34.25 -9.08 0.70
N ASP A 57 -33.50 -10.13 1.10
CA ASP A 57 -32.25 -10.02 1.85
C ASP A 57 -31.21 -9.16 1.10
N GLY A 58 -31.10 -9.24 -0.24
CA GLY A 58 -30.21 -8.40 -1.04
C GLY A 58 -30.52 -6.91 -0.89
N VAL A 59 -31.77 -6.52 -0.98
CA VAL A 59 -32.21 -5.12 -0.79
C VAL A 59 -31.98 -4.68 0.66
N THR A 60 -32.23 -5.55 1.62
CA THR A 60 -31.97 -5.26 3.05
C THR A 60 -30.51 -5.00 3.31
N LEU A 61 -29.60 -5.80 2.74
CA LEU A 61 -28.15 -5.59 2.85
C LEU A 61 -27.73 -4.28 2.16
N LEU A 62 -28.24 -4.01 0.96
CA LEU A 62 -27.98 -2.76 0.25
C LEU A 62 -28.39 -1.56 1.10
N ARG A 63 -29.59 -1.54 1.64
CA ARG A 63 -30.10 -0.44 2.49
C ARG A 63 -29.23 -0.17 3.72
N ARG A 64 -28.68 -1.23 4.34
CA ARG A 64 -27.73 -1.09 5.44
C ARG A 64 -26.38 -0.50 5.01
N ALA A 65 -25.94 -0.79 3.78
CA ALA A 65 -24.69 -0.30 3.24
C ALA A 65 -24.76 1.14 2.70
N ILE A 66 -25.95 1.61 2.28
CA ILE A 66 -26.15 2.93 1.67
C ILE A 66 -25.61 4.08 2.54
N PRO A 67 -25.89 4.21 3.84
CA PRO A 67 -25.38 5.32 4.64
C PRO A 67 -23.84 5.36 4.67
N MET A 68 -23.18 4.21 4.81
CA MET A 68 -21.72 4.11 4.78
C MET A 68 -21.17 4.48 3.40
N LEU A 69 -21.82 4.04 2.32
CA LEU A 69 -21.43 4.36 0.95
C LEU A 69 -21.47 5.89 0.73
N TYR A 70 -22.58 6.54 1.08
CA TYR A 70 -22.73 8.00 0.89
C TYR A 70 -21.84 8.79 1.84
N ASN A 71 -21.64 8.34 3.07
CA ASN A 71 -20.65 8.93 3.94
C ASN A 71 -19.27 8.96 3.25
N LYS A 72 -18.81 7.82 2.74
CA LYS A 72 -17.54 7.73 2.00
C LYS A 72 -17.52 8.61 0.74
N LEU A 73 -18.61 8.62 -0.03
CA LEU A 73 -18.71 9.44 -1.24
C LEU A 73 -18.67 10.94 -0.94
N ASN A 74 -19.22 11.38 0.18
CA ASN A 74 -19.25 12.80 0.56
C ASN A 74 -17.94 13.30 1.18
N HIS A 75 -17.18 12.41 1.87
CA HIS A 75 -15.98 12.81 2.63
C HIS A 75 -14.65 12.43 1.94
N GLU A 76 -14.69 11.79 0.78
CA GLU A 76 -13.49 11.47 0.00
C GLU A 76 -13.48 12.22 -1.35
N VAL A 77 -12.32 12.76 -1.72
CA VAL A 77 -12.16 13.48 -3.01
C VAL A 77 -12.57 12.63 -4.22
N GLN A 78 -12.29 11.33 -4.20
CA GLN A 78 -12.68 10.40 -5.26
C GLN A 78 -14.19 10.11 -5.25
N GLY A 79 -14.82 10.17 -4.09
CA GLY A 79 -16.27 10.05 -3.93
C GLY A 79 -16.98 11.26 -4.53
N ALA A 80 -16.54 12.46 -4.19
CA ALA A 80 -17.05 13.70 -4.78
C ALA A 80 -16.90 13.72 -6.30
N MET A 81 -15.75 13.24 -6.82
CA MET A 81 -15.55 13.08 -8.26
C MET A 81 -16.62 12.19 -8.89
N LYS A 82 -16.89 11.01 -8.30
CA LYS A 82 -17.90 10.07 -8.82
C LYS A 82 -19.33 10.62 -8.82
N MET A 83 -19.64 11.44 -7.82
CA MET A 83 -21.00 12.02 -7.69
C MET A 83 -21.20 13.26 -8.57
N GLN A 84 -20.25 14.19 -8.53
CA GLN A 84 -20.48 15.53 -9.07
C GLN A 84 -20.01 15.69 -10.53
N VAL A 85 -18.91 15.03 -10.93
CA VAL A 85 -18.36 15.18 -12.29
C VAL A 85 -19.30 14.66 -13.36
N PRO A 86 -19.90 13.44 -13.25
CA PRO A 86 -20.86 12.99 -14.26
C PRO A 86 -22.12 13.86 -14.33
N ALA A 87 -22.58 14.41 -13.21
CA ALA A 87 -23.71 15.34 -13.19
C ALA A 87 -23.47 16.59 -14.05
N ILE A 88 -22.24 17.09 -14.04
CA ILE A 88 -21.85 18.23 -14.88
C ILE A 88 -21.64 17.79 -16.31
N LEU A 89 -20.83 16.73 -16.56
CA LEU A 89 -20.53 16.26 -17.91
C LEU A 89 -21.76 15.94 -18.73
N TYR A 90 -22.79 15.32 -18.09
CA TYR A 90 -24.01 14.87 -18.78
C TYR A 90 -25.24 15.71 -18.42
N LYS A 91 -25.05 16.97 -17.95
CA LYS A 91 -26.13 17.92 -17.68
C LYS A 91 -27.26 17.33 -16.82
N ASN A 92 -26.88 16.62 -15.74
CA ASN A 92 -27.75 15.92 -14.81
C ASN A 92 -28.65 14.83 -15.46
N ASN A 93 -28.24 14.24 -16.57
CA ASN A 93 -28.96 13.13 -17.16
C ASN A 93 -28.89 11.91 -16.20
N PRO A 94 -30.06 11.39 -15.72
CA PRO A 94 -30.11 10.34 -14.72
C PRO A 94 -29.47 9.01 -15.14
N ARG A 95 -29.25 8.81 -16.44
CA ARG A 95 -28.57 7.61 -16.97
C ARG A 95 -27.06 7.60 -16.68
N PHE A 96 -26.46 8.74 -16.40
CA PHE A 96 -25.02 8.89 -16.21
C PHE A 96 -24.66 9.44 -14.83
N THR A 97 -25.67 9.87 -14.04
CA THR A 97 -25.45 10.48 -12.74
C THR A 97 -25.62 9.46 -11.62
N PHE A 98 -24.93 9.69 -10.52
CA PHE A 98 -25.11 8.90 -9.32
C PHE A 98 -26.47 9.29 -8.66
N PRO A 99 -27.33 8.34 -8.27
CA PRO A 99 -28.64 8.66 -7.68
C PRO A 99 -28.50 9.37 -6.33
N ALA A 100 -29.54 10.06 -5.87
CA ALA A 100 -29.60 10.54 -4.49
C ALA A 100 -29.73 9.38 -3.50
N GLN A 101 -29.24 9.58 -2.26
CA GLN A 101 -29.26 8.53 -1.23
C GLN A 101 -30.66 8.01 -0.96
N GLU A 102 -31.61 8.90 -0.85
CA GLU A 102 -33.01 8.59 -0.61
C GLU A 102 -33.63 7.79 -1.77
N GLN A 103 -33.27 8.16 -3.01
CA GLN A 103 -33.71 7.45 -4.20
C GLN A 103 -33.15 6.01 -4.22
N LEU A 104 -31.85 5.85 -3.96
CA LEU A 104 -31.25 4.53 -3.92
C LEU A 104 -31.84 3.66 -2.80
N ALA A 105 -32.15 4.26 -1.64
CA ALA A 105 -32.77 3.58 -0.52
C ALA A 105 -34.26 3.23 -0.74
N SER A 106 -34.93 3.92 -1.67
CA SER A 106 -36.37 3.70 -1.94
C SER A 106 -36.66 2.48 -2.83
N TYR A 107 -35.64 1.99 -3.57
CA TYR A 107 -35.85 0.85 -4.46
C TYR A 107 -36.21 -0.42 -3.69
N GLU A 108 -37.21 -1.16 -4.23
CA GLU A 108 -37.68 -2.44 -3.75
C GLU A 108 -37.21 -3.57 -4.69
N VAL A 109 -37.28 -4.81 -4.21
CA VAL A 109 -37.04 -6.01 -5.05
C VAL A 109 -37.89 -5.99 -6.32
N LYS A 110 -39.12 -5.53 -6.20
CA LYS A 110 -40.05 -5.46 -7.33
C LYS A 110 -39.56 -4.52 -8.44
N ASP A 111 -38.97 -3.39 -8.11
CA ASP A 111 -38.44 -2.44 -9.12
C ASP A 111 -37.30 -3.09 -9.93
N VAL A 112 -36.42 -3.85 -9.24
CA VAL A 112 -35.37 -4.62 -9.89
C VAL A 112 -35.93 -5.71 -10.77
N GLN A 113 -36.91 -6.45 -10.26
CA GLN A 113 -37.58 -7.52 -10.99
C GLN A 113 -38.27 -6.98 -12.25
N ASP A 114 -39.06 -5.92 -12.13
CA ASP A 114 -39.80 -5.31 -13.24
C ASP A 114 -38.88 -4.82 -14.36
N TRP A 115 -37.67 -4.37 -14.00
CA TRP A 115 -36.68 -3.90 -14.97
C TRP A 115 -35.85 -5.02 -15.60
N VAL A 116 -35.49 -6.06 -14.85
CA VAL A 116 -34.51 -7.07 -15.28
C VAL A 116 -35.16 -8.32 -15.87
N ASP A 117 -36.32 -8.74 -15.38
CA ASP A 117 -36.91 -10.06 -15.67
C ASP A 117 -37.27 -10.25 -17.16
N ALA A 118 -37.97 -9.28 -17.76
CA ALA A 118 -38.39 -9.37 -19.16
C ALA A 118 -37.19 -9.39 -20.14
N PRO A 119 -36.17 -8.52 -20.04
CA PRO A 119 -34.97 -8.62 -20.83
C PRO A 119 -34.19 -9.93 -20.64
N LEU A 120 -34.04 -10.42 -19.41
CA LEU A 120 -33.37 -11.69 -19.15
C LEU A 120 -34.08 -12.88 -19.81
N LYS A 121 -35.41 -12.88 -19.92
CA LYS A 121 -36.18 -13.97 -20.50
C LYS A 121 -36.32 -13.91 -22.01
N ASN A 122 -36.40 -12.71 -22.60
CA ASN A 122 -36.90 -12.56 -23.96
C ASN A 122 -35.90 -11.97 -24.94
N ASN A 123 -34.92 -11.20 -24.49
CA ASN A 123 -34.00 -10.50 -25.39
C ASN A 123 -33.00 -11.45 -26.05
N TYR A 124 -32.40 -10.98 -27.15
CA TYR A 124 -31.29 -11.65 -27.83
C TYR A 124 -30.17 -12.04 -26.85
N MET A 125 -29.61 -13.21 -27.05
CA MET A 125 -28.59 -13.73 -26.18
C MET A 125 -27.43 -14.33 -27.01
N GLU A 126 -26.22 -14.00 -26.60
CA GLU A 126 -25.00 -14.70 -27.06
C GLU A 126 -24.30 -15.40 -25.88
N VAL A 127 -23.73 -16.55 -26.16
CA VAL A 127 -22.91 -17.29 -25.20
C VAL A 127 -21.47 -17.34 -25.73
N THR A 128 -20.54 -16.94 -24.90
CA THR A 128 -19.10 -16.98 -25.21
C THR A 128 -18.39 -17.85 -24.20
N VAL A 129 -17.66 -18.85 -24.66
CA VAL A 129 -16.84 -19.73 -23.83
C VAL A 129 -15.41 -19.69 -24.35
N THR A 130 -14.46 -19.48 -23.43
CA THR A 130 -13.03 -19.47 -23.75
C THR A 130 -12.25 -20.34 -22.77
N GLY A 131 -11.25 -21.07 -23.25
CA GLY A 131 -10.47 -21.98 -22.42
C GLY A 131 -9.86 -23.14 -23.18
N ASP A 132 -9.30 -24.09 -22.45
CA ASP A 132 -8.74 -25.33 -22.99
C ASP A 132 -9.82 -26.41 -23.04
N PHE A 133 -10.51 -26.53 -24.18
CA PHE A 133 -11.55 -27.52 -24.42
C PHE A 133 -11.61 -27.89 -25.91
N LYS A 134 -12.22 -29.03 -26.21
CA LYS A 134 -12.59 -29.39 -27.57
C LYS A 134 -14.05 -28.99 -27.85
N THR A 135 -14.30 -28.47 -29.04
CA THR A 135 -15.63 -27.98 -29.43
C THR A 135 -16.68 -29.10 -29.34
N GLU A 136 -16.28 -30.31 -29.69
CA GLU A 136 -17.14 -31.51 -29.65
C GLU A 136 -17.62 -31.86 -28.23
N ASP A 137 -16.79 -31.56 -27.21
CA ASP A 137 -17.12 -31.83 -25.81
C ASP A 137 -18.08 -30.82 -25.25
N ILE A 138 -17.99 -29.51 -25.70
CA ILE A 138 -18.77 -28.43 -25.12
C ILE A 138 -20.13 -28.25 -25.75
N ILE A 139 -20.31 -28.53 -27.05
CA ILE A 139 -21.58 -28.36 -27.75
C ILE A 139 -22.73 -29.12 -27.05
N PRO A 140 -22.61 -30.43 -26.70
CA PRO A 140 -23.68 -31.15 -26.02
C PRO A 140 -24.02 -30.56 -24.63
N LEU A 141 -23.03 -29.95 -23.93
CA LEU A 141 -23.25 -29.26 -22.66
C LEU A 141 -24.07 -27.98 -22.86
N LEU A 142 -23.73 -27.20 -23.88
CA LEU A 142 -24.47 -26.00 -24.24
C LEU A 142 -25.90 -26.31 -24.67
N GLU A 143 -26.11 -27.35 -25.50
CA GLU A 143 -27.43 -27.76 -25.98
C GLU A 143 -28.39 -28.09 -24.83
N ARG A 144 -27.94 -28.83 -23.81
CA ARG A 144 -28.78 -29.22 -22.69
C ARG A 144 -28.88 -28.24 -21.55
N THR A 145 -28.15 -27.10 -21.64
CA THR A 145 -28.17 -26.01 -20.64
C THR A 145 -28.73 -24.73 -21.27
N VAL A 146 -27.86 -23.79 -21.61
CA VAL A 146 -28.23 -22.49 -22.16
C VAL A 146 -28.94 -22.59 -23.52
N GLY A 147 -28.72 -23.65 -24.30
CA GLY A 147 -29.39 -23.94 -25.56
C GLY A 147 -30.83 -24.51 -25.39
N ALA A 148 -31.15 -25.07 -24.22
CA ALA A 148 -32.47 -25.58 -23.91
C ALA A 148 -33.44 -24.51 -23.40
N VAL A 149 -33.04 -23.24 -23.26
CA VAL A 149 -33.94 -22.16 -22.86
C VAL A 149 -34.98 -21.87 -23.93
N PRO A 150 -36.17 -21.33 -23.56
CA PRO A 150 -37.19 -20.97 -24.53
C PRO A 150 -36.65 -20.04 -25.62
N LYS A 151 -37.28 -20.07 -26.79
CA LYS A 151 -36.94 -19.20 -27.93
C LYS A 151 -36.88 -17.73 -27.49
N ARG A 152 -35.87 -17.05 -27.90
CA ARG A 152 -35.58 -15.64 -27.58
C ARG A 152 -35.63 -14.82 -28.89
N ALA A 153 -35.44 -13.51 -28.77
CA ALA A 153 -35.27 -12.63 -29.93
C ALA A 153 -34.10 -13.10 -30.82
N ASP A 154 -34.31 -13.08 -32.14
CA ASP A 154 -33.33 -13.55 -33.12
C ASP A 154 -32.19 -12.53 -33.37
N ALA A 155 -32.36 -11.26 -32.92
CA ALA A 155 -31.39 -10.19 -33.06
C ALA A 155 -31.46 -9.20 -31.89
N PRO A 156 -30.36 -8.46 -31.58
CA PRO A 156 -30.40 -7.39 -30.60
C PRO A 156 -31.46 -6.34 -30.92
N ALA A 157 -32.11 -5.82 -29.88
CA ALA A 157 -33.02 -4.68 -30.05
C ALA A 157 -32.27 -3.46 -30.61
N LYS A 158 -32.92 -2.77 -31.56
CA LYS A 158 -32.38 -1.50 -32.07
C LYS A 158 -32.42 -0.45 -30.95
N LEU A 159 -31.31 0.25 -30.76
CA LEU A 159 -31.30 1.38 -29.84
C LEU A 159 -32.09 2.55 -30.48
N ASP A 160 -32.84 3.27 -29.64
CA ASP A 160 -33.41 4.55 -30.04
C ASP A 160 -32.29 5.53 -30.34
N GLU A 161 -32.21 6.00 -31.58
CA GLU A 161 -31.12 6.91 -32.05
C GLU A 161 -31.06 8.19 -31.19
N LYS A 162 -32.21 8.68 -30.71
CA LYS A 162 -32.27 9.86 -29.84
C LYS A 162 -31.55 9.62 -28.51
N LEU A 163 -31.54 8.40 -28.02
CA LEU A 163 -30.89 8.04 -26.78
C LEU A 163 -29.37 7.80 -26.93
N ARG A 164 -28.89 7.68 -28.18
CA ARG A 164 -27.47 7.50 -28.49
C ARG A 164 -26.67 8.80 -28.46
N HIS A 165 -27.33 9.95 -28.45
CA HIS A 165 -26.69 11.27 -28.46
C HIS A 165 -27.00 12.02 -27.15
N PRO A 166 -26.39 11.62 -26.00
CA PRO A 166 -26.59 12.31 -24.75
C PRO A 166 -26.03 13.72 -24.81
N ALA A 167 -26.78 14.70 -24.29
CA ALA A 167 -26.29 16.06 -24.19
C ALA A 167 -25.11 16.11 -23.20
N MET A 168 -23.96 16.52 -23.68
CA MET A 168 -22.78 16.77 -22.85
C MET A 168 -22.62 18.25 -22.54
N ALA A 169 -21.85 18.54 -21.48
CA ALA A 169 -21.41 19.90 -21.14
C ALA A 169 -20.57 20.52 -22.26
N ASP A 170 -20.49 21.82 -22.28
CA ASP A 170 -19.52 22.54 -23.09
C ASP A 170 -18.13 22.39 -22.44
N PHE A 171 -17.08 22.17 -23.25
CA PHE A 171 -15.73 21.93 -22.73
C PHE A 171 -14.89 23.22 -22.77
N ASN A 172 -15.43 24.33 -22.25
CA ASN A 172 -14.82 25.65 -22.32
C ASN A 172 -14.99 26.48 -21.03
N PHE A 173 -15.19 25.84 -19.89
CA PHE A 173 -15.34 26.53 -18.60
C PHE A 173 -14.58 25.85 -17.47
N SER A 174 -14.44 26.57 -16.37
CA SER A 174 -13.86 26.08 -15.12
C SER A 174 -14.86 26.19 -13.98
N LYS A 175 -14.90 25.17 -13.10
CA LYS A 175 -15.74 25.15 -11.92
C LYS A 175 -15.03 24.45 -10.77
N ASP A 176 -15.10 25.07 -9.60
CA ASP A 176 -14.70 24.46 -8.34
C ASP A 176 -15.89 23.71 -7.74
N LEU A 177 -15.65 22.48 -7.30
CA LEU A 177 -16.57 21.58 -6.62
C LEU A 177 -16.04 21.31 -5.23
N THR A 178 -16.90 21.16 -4.24
CA THR A 178 -16.48 20.93 -2.86
C THR A 178 -16.92 19.57 -2.33
N TYR A 179 -16.18 19.06 -1.35
CA TYR A 179 -16.53 17.87 -0.57
C TYR A 179 -16.21 18.10 0.91
N ASP A 180 -16.97 17.46 1.78
CA ASP A 180 -16.88 17.63 3.23
C ASP A 180 -15.60 17.00 3.78
N SER A 181 -14.56 17.82 4.00
CA SER A 181 -13.27 17.35 4.53
C SER A 181 -12.45 18.50 5.08
N SER A 182 -11.76 18.26 6.20
CA SER A 182 -10.72 19.13 6.74
C SER A 182 -9.31 18.84 6.18
N ILE A 183 -9.15 17.75 5.43
CA ILE A 183 -7.85 17.37 4.83
C ILE A 183 -7.67 18.16 3.55
N ASP A 184 -6.58 18.93 3.45
CA ASP A 184 -6.22 19.68 2.23
C ASP A 184 -5.75 18.72 1.12
N LYS A 185 -6.73 18.03 0.52
CA LYS A 185 -6.52 17.15 -0.63
C LYS A 185 -7.41 17.59 -1.76
N THR A 186 -6.80 18.19 -2.75
CA THR A 186 -7.46 18.71 -3.95
C THR A 186 -7.24 17.78 -5.13
N LEU A 187 -8.23 17.70 -6.02
CA LEU A 187 -8.11 17.00 -7.31
C LEU A 187 -8.40 17.99 -8.43
N VAL A 188 -7.41 18.20 -9.29
CA VAL A 188 -7.54 19.03 -10.51
C VAL A 188 -7.86 18.10 -11.67
N CYS A 189 -8.98 18.33 -12.38
CA CYS A 189 -9.45 17.51 -13.49
C CYS A 189 -9.63 18.38 -14.74
N LEU A 190 -8.89 18.08 -15.78
CA LEU A 190 -9.06 18.73 -17.10
C LEU A 190 -9.59 17.73 -18.12
N PHE A 191 -10.54 18.16 -18.94
CA PHE A 191 -11.21 17.33 -19.92
C PHE A 191 -11.15 17.98 -21.31
N TRP A 192 -10.82 17.19 -22.31
CA TRP A 192 -10.85 17.60 -23.73
C TRP A 192 -11.80 16.68 -24.48
N LYS A 193 -12.77 17.26 -25.19
CA LYS A 193 -13.77 16.49 -25.94
C LYS A 193 -13.13 15.74 -27.10
N THR A 194 -13.54 14.48 -27.29
CA THR A 194 -13.15 13.65 -28.43
C THR A 194 -14.40 13.01 -29.04
N PRO A 195 -14.33 12.43 -30.23
CA PRO A 195 -15.32 11.49 -30.72
C PRO A 195 -15.42 10.25 -29.84
N GLY A 196 -16.53 9.52 -29.95
CA GLY A 196 -16.71 8.21 -29.32
C GLY A 196 -15.84 7.10 -29.93
N GLY A 197 -16.06 5.85 -29.47
CA GLY A 197 -15.22 4.70 -29.77
C GLY A 197 -15.78 3.75 -30.85
N GLU A 198 -16.77 4.15 -31.65
CA GLU A 198 -17.31 3.30 -32.71
C GLU A 198 -16.27 3.00 -33.81
N ASP A 199 -15.56 4.02 -34.27
CA ASP A 199 -14.43 3.83 -35.19
C ASP A 199 -13.20 3.30 -34.42
N LYS A 200 -12.91 2.02 -34.60
CA LYS A 200 -11.80 1.35 -33.90
C LYS A 200 -10.43 1.83 -34.35
N LYS A 201 -10.27 2.32 -35.58
CA LYS A 201 -9.01 2.91 -36.04
C LYS A 201 -8.77 4.26 -35.39
N LEU A 202 -9.79 5.10 -35.33
CA LEU A 202 -9.73 6.38 -34.62
C LEU A 202 -9.50 6.16 -33.11
N ALA A 203 -10.19 5.21 -32.49
CA ALA A 203 -10.02 4.88 -31.09
C ALA A 203 -8.57 4.49 -30.72
N ARG A 204 -7.89 3.72 -31.59
CA ARG A 204 -6.46 3.36 -31.38
C ARG A 204 -5.54 4.58 -31.51
N ARG A 205 -5.80 5.48 -32.44
CA ARG A 205 -5.07 6.74 -32.61
C ARG A 205 -5.28 7.70 -31.44
N LEU A 206 -6.52 7.80 -30.93
CA LEU A 206 -6.82 8.55 -29.71
C LEU A 206 -6.09 7.98 -28.50
N ASN A 207 -6.01 6.66 -28.36
CA ASN A 207 -5.25 6.02 -27.30
C ASN A 207 -3.74 6.28 -27.43
N MET A 208 -3.21 6.35 -28.65
CA MET A 208 -1.82 6.72 -28.89
C MET A 208 -1.55 8.18 -28.50
N LEU A 209 -2.41 9.11 -28.94
CA LEU A 209 -2.33 10.52 -28.55
C LEU A 209 -2.40 10.69 -27.02
N LYS A 210 -3.35 9.98 -26.36
CA LYS A 210 -3.46 9.99 -24.90
C LYS A 210 -2.17 9.50 -24.23
N ALA A 211 -1.50 8.49 -24.79
CA ALA A 211 -0.25 7.97 -24.22
C ALA A 211 0.90 8.98 -24.36
N VAL A 212 1.03 9.65 -25.49
CA VAL A 212 2.00 10.75 -25.69
C VAL A 212 1.69 11.90 -24.74
N PHE A 213 0.43 12.29 -24.62
CA PHE A 213 0.01 13.37 -23.72
C PHE A 213 0.31 13.03 -22.25
N TYR A 214 0.03 11.79 -21.83
CA TYR A 214 0.39 11.31 -20.49
C TYR A 214 1.89 11.43 -20.21
N ASP A 215 2.75 11.03 -21.15
CA ASP A 215 4.19 11.13 -20.99
C ASP A 215 4.65 12.58 -20.77
N ARG A 216 4.10 13.52 -21.56
CA ARG A 216 4.41 14.95 -21.43
C ARG A 216 3.88 15.52 -20.11
N VAL A 217 2.65 15.18 -19.71
CA VAL A 217 2.06 15.62 -18.42
C VAL A 217 2.85 15.04 -17.25
N PHE A 218 3.17 13.75 -17.30
CA PHE A 218 3.95 13.10 -16.24
C PHE A 218 5.32 13.74 -16.08
N LYS A 219 5.99 14.03 -17.19
CA LYS A 219 7.28 14.71 -17.20
C LYS A 219 7.13 16.14 -16.66
N GLY A 220 6.21 16.93 -17.22
CA GLY A 220 6.08 18.35 -16.86
C GLY A 220 5.64 18.57 -15.42
N LEU A 221 4.69 17.79 -14.88
CA LEU A 221 4.25 17.94 -13.50
C LEU A 221 5.23 17.36 -12.49
N ARG A 222 5.83 16.21 -12.80
CA ARG A 222 6.73 15.53 -11.86
C ARG A 222 8.13 16.10 -11.88
N GLU A 223 8.67 16.41 -13.06
CA GLU A 223 10.05 16.86 -13.21
C GLU A 223 10.20 18.37 -13.05
N ASP A 224 9.24 19.16 -13.55
CA ASP A 224 9.34 20.62 -13.59
C ASP A 224 8.69 21.29 -12.37
N MET A 225 7.60 20.73 -11.82
CA MET A 225 6.85 21.34 -10.73
C MET A 225 6.98 20.59 -9.41
N GLY A 226 7.23 19.28 -9.43
CA GLY A 226 7.28 18.45 -8.21
C GLY A 226 5.95 18.34 -7.44
N GLU A 227 4.85 18.81 -8.02
CA GLU A 227 3.58 19.06 -7.34
C GLU A 227 2.74 17.81 -7.13
N THR A 228 3.01 16.72 -7.86
CA THR A 228 2.21 15.52 -7.78
C THR A 228 3.03 14.25 -8.02
N TYR A 229 2.75 13.23 -7.22
CA TYR A 229 3.41 11.93 -7.33
C TYR A 229 2.97 11.13 -8.56
N SER A 230 1.72 11.27 -8.98
CA SER A 230 1.14 10.41 -10.00
C SER A 230 0.00 11.11 -10.75
N PRO A 231 0.31 12.00 -11.69
CA PRO A 231 -0.73 12.46 -12.61
C PRO A 231 -1.25 11.25 -13.39
N SER A 232 -2.53 11.26 -13.69
CA SER A 232 -3.20 10.20 -14.46
C SER A 232 -3.89 10.81 -15.66
N THR A 233 -3.68 10.22 -16.84
CA THR A 233 -4.40 10.61 -18.05
C THR A 233 -5.18 9.42 -18.58
N GLY A 234 -6.49 9.59 -18.71
CA GLY A 234 -7.43 8.60 -19.21
C GLY A 234 -8.03 9.00 -20.55
N LEU A 235 -8.50 8.02 -21.30
CA LEU A 235 -9.34 8.19 -22.47
C LEU A 235 -10.66 7.48 -22.18
N ASN A 236 -11.77 8.23 -22.15
CA ASN A 236 -13.12 7.70 -22.08
C ASN A 236 -13.78 7.89 -23.44
N ILE A 237 -14.13 6.78 -24.09
CA ILE A 237 -14.81 6.77 -25.39
C ILE A 237 -15.85 5.66 -25.39
N SER A 238 -17.09 5.98 -25.72
CA SER A 238 -18.18 5.03 -25.76
C SER A 238 -18.32 4.37 -27.14
N GLU A 239 -18.57 3.06 -27.18
CA GLU A 239 -18.98 2.34 -28.39
C GLU A 239 -20.49 2.45 -28.63
N THR A 240 -21.24 2.93 -27.66
CA THR A 240 -22.71 3.05 -27.70
C THR A 240 -23.16 4.45 -28.05
N TYR A 241 -22.42 5.45 -27.60
CA TYR A 241 -22.72 6.88 -27.73
C TYR A 241 -21.66 7.55 -28.61
N PRO A 242 -21.99 7.83 -29.92
CA PRO A 242 -20.99 8.33 -30.88
C PRO A 242 -20.31 9.64 -30.50
N ASP A 243 -21.04 10.51 -29.77
CA ASP A 243 -20.53 11.82 -29.34
C ASP A 243 -19.96 11.82 -27.93
N ASP A 244 -19.96 10.66 -27.25
CA ASP A 244 -19.43 10.52 -25.90
C ASP A 244 -17.97 10.07 -25.92
N GLY A 245 -17.12 11.06 -25.89
CA GLY A 245 -15.68 10.85 -25.82
C GLY A 245 -14.96 12.04 -25.20
N TYR A 246 -13.96 11.75 -24.35
CA TYR A 246 -13.06 12.76 -23.81
C TYR A 246 -11.72 12.16 -23.35
N ILE A 247 -10.67 12.96 -23.44
CA ILE A 247 -9.43 12.75 -22.72
C ILE A 247 -9.58 13.46 -21.37
N ILE A 248 -9.22 12.81 -20.28
CA ILE A 248 -9.19 13.38 -18.93
C ILE A 248 -7.79 13.32 -18.36
N THR A 249 -7.32 14.39 -17.73
CA THR A 249 -6.12 14.39 -16.92
C THR A 249 -6.48 14.76 -15.49
N LEU A 250 -6.04 13.93 -14.55
CA LEU A 250 -6.25 14.07 -13.12
C LEU A 250 -4.92 14.33 -12.43
N SER A 251 -4.89 15.26 -11.50
CA SER A 251 -3.72 15.50 -10.66
C SER A 251 -4.16 15.81 -9.22
N SER A 252 -3.64 15.04 -8.27
CA SER A 252 -3.88 15.28 -6.84
C SER A 252 -2.83 16.24 -6.30
N GLY A 253 -3.24 17.15 -5.43
CA GLY A 253 -2.37 18.13 -4.80
C GLY A 253 -3.02 18.78 -3.59
N VAL A 254 -2.50 19.94 -3.19
CA VAL A 254 -3.08 20.81 -2.18
C VAL A 254 -3.78 22.01 -2.84
N MET A 255 -4.75 22.60 -2.14
CA MET A 255 -5.62 23.64 -2.68
C MET A 255 -4.84 24.84 -3.24
N ARG A 256 -3.79 25.30 -2.54
CA ARG A 256 -2.96 26.43 -2.96
C ARG A 256 -2.27 26.26 -4.30
N ASN A 257 -2.02 25.01 -4.73
CA ASN A 257 -1.28 24.70 -5.96
C ASN A 257 -2.19 24.40 -7.15
N LYS A 258 -3.52 24.38 -6.94
CA LYS A 258 -4.49 23.96 -7.98
C LYS A 258 -4.34 24.71 -9.28
N ASP A 259 -4.16 26.05 -9.23
CA ASP A 259 -4.06 26.88 -10.44
C ASP A 259 -2.73 26.68 -11.18
N ALA A 260 -1.63 26.47 -10.43
CA ALA A 260 -0.34 26.16 -11.02
C ALA A 260 -0.37 24.82 -11.76
N VAL A 261 -0.94 23.78 -11.14
CA VAL A 261 -1.11 22.45 -11.75
C VAL A 261 -2.03 22.52 -12.97
N ARG A 262 -3.21 23.16 -12.86
CA ARG A 262 -4.12 23.36 -13.98
C ARG A 262 -3.42 24.04 -15.16
N ASN A 263 -2.75 25.16 -14.91
CA ASN A 263 -2.09 25.95 -15.95
C ASN A 263 -0.92 25.18 -16.60
N ALA A 264 -0.21 24.36 -15.84
CA ALA A 264 0.84 23.51 -16.38
C ALA A 264 0.27 22.43 -17.33
N ILE A 265 -0.79 21.73 -16.93
CA ILE A 265 -1.45 20.72 -17.76
C ILE A 265 -2.02 21.37 -19.04
N ALA A 266 -2.70 22.51 -18.91
CA ALA A 266 -3.24 23.25 -20.05
C ALA A 266 -2.14 23.67 -21.03
N ARG A 267 -1.03 24.25 -20.57
CA ARG A 267 0.12 24.61 -21.42
C ARG A 267 0.71 23.40 -22.16
N ILE A 268 0.79 22.23 -21.51
CA ILE A 268 1.28 21.00 -22.15
C ILE A 268 0.31 20.56 -23.26
N ALA A 269 -0.99 20.65 -23.02
CA ALA A 269 -2.01 20.37 -24.02
C ALA A 269 -1.93 21.35 -25.21
N ASP A 270 -1.84 22.65 -24.94
CA ASP A 270 -1.71 23.71 -25.95
C ASP A 270 -0.45 23.52 -26.80
N ASP A 271 0.67 23.13 -26.16
CA ASP A 271 1.91 22.83 -26.89
C ASP A 271 1.75 21.61 -27.81
N LEU A 272 1.14 20.55 -27.29
CA LEU A 272 0.82 19.36 -28.09
C LEU A 272 -0.15 19.67 -29.22
N GLY A 273 -1.08 20.59 -28.99
CA GLY A 273 -2.03 21.12 -29.98
C GLY A 273 -1.37 21.85 -31.19
N LYS A 274 -0.10 22.22 -31.10
CA LYS A 274 0.68 22.72 -32.25
C LYS A 274 1.03 21.60 -33.24
N GLY A 275 0.87 20.34 -32.86
CA GLY A 275 1.18 19.18 -33.70
C GLY A 275 2.69 18.95 -33.81
N ASN A 276 3.36 18.87 -32.71
CA ASN A 276 4.81 18.74 -32.58
C ASN A 276 5.28 17.41 -31.96
N VAL A 277 4.45 16.38 -32.05
CA VAL A 277 4.85 15.02 -31.62
C VAL A 277 6.01 14.55 -32.51
N THR A 278 7.02 14.02 -31.83
CA THR A 278 8.21 13.47 -32.52
C THR A 278 8.08 11.95 -32.71
N GLN A 279 8.88 11.38 -33.61
CA GLN A 279 8.93 9.93 -33.81
C GLN A 279 9.37 9.19 -32.52
N GLU A 280 10.30 9.75 -31.77
CA GLU A 280 10.76 9.17 -30.52
C GLU A 280 9.62 9.09 -29.47
N GLU A 281 8.82 10.13 -29.33
CA GLU A 281 7.65 10.13 -28.43
C GLU A 281 6.60 9.12 -28.85
N LEU A 282 6.33 9.03 -30.16
CA LEU A 282 5.41 8.05 -30.70
C LEU A 282 5.88 6.62 -30.43
N ASP A 283 7.16 6.33 -30.63
CA ASP A 283 7.73 5.00 -30.41
C ASP A 283 7.75 4.64 -28.92
N ARG A 284 8.06 5.61 -28.06
CA ARG A 284 8.00 5.45 -26.60
C ARG A 284 6.58 5.16 -26.10
N ALA A 285 5.57 5.77 -26.69
CA ALA A 285 4.16 5.51 -26.37
C ALA A 285 3.68 4.17 -26.97
N ARG A 286 4.10 3.83 -28.21
CA ARG A 286 3.67 2.64 -28.94
C ARG A 286 4.16 1.33 -28.35
N ASN A 287 5.44 1.26 -27.95
CA ASN A 287 6.05 0.01 -27.50
C ASN A 287 5.36 -0.62 -26.28
N PRO A 288 5.01 0.10 -25.21
CA PRO A 288 4.24 -0.47 -24.10
C PRO A 288 2.85 -0.95 -24.52
N ILE A 289 2.18 -0.25 -25.45
CA ILE A 289 0.86 -0.64 -25.96
C ILE A 289 0.97 -1.99 -26.69
N LEU A 290 1.91 -2.13 -27.62
CA LEU A 290 2.13 -3.39 -28.36
C LEU A 290 2.48 -4.55 -27.43
N ASN A 291 3.36 -4.33 -26.44
CA ASN A 291 3.72 -5.34 -25.45
C ASN A 291 2.53 -5.76 -24.59
N SER A 292 1.65 -4.81 -24.25
CA SER A 292 0.42 -5.11 -23.51
C SER A 292 -0.56 -5.92 -24.37
N MET A 293 -0.73 -5.57 -25.64
CA MET A 293 -1.60 -6.30 -26.58
C MET A 293 -1.12 -7.74 -26.79
N ASP A 294 0.18 -7.95 -26.95
CA ASP A 294 0.76 -9.30 -27.11
C ASP A 294 0.53 -10.17 -25.87
N ARG A 295 0.74 -9.61 -24.68
CA ARG A 295 0.47 -10.33 -23.42
C ARG A 295 -1.01 -10.65 -23.24
N ALA A 296 -1.90 -9.68 -23.54
CA ALA A 296 -3.33 -9.87 -23.40
C ALA A 296 -3.89 -11.03 -24.22
N GLN A 297 -3.32 -11.31 -25.39
CA GLN A 297 -3.74 -12.43 -26.25
C GLN A 297 -3.52 -13.81 -25.63
N ARG A 298 -2.77 -13.92 -24.53
CA ARG A 298 -2.53 -15.17 -23.79
C ARG A 298 -3.54 -15.40 -22.66
N ASP A 299 -4.47 -14.47 -22.47
CA ASP A 299 -5.46 -14.50 -21.38
C ASP A 299 -6.87 -14.82 -21.89
N ASN A 300 -7.55 -15.75 -21.19
CA ASN A 300 -8.92 -16.14 -21.53
C ASN A 300 -9.92 -14.97 -21.39
N GLY A 301 -9.72 -14.08 -20.40
CA GLY A 301 -10.58 -12.91 -20.22
C GLY A 301 -10.52 -11.95 -21.38
N TYR A 302 -9.34 -11.79 -21.99
CA TYR A 302 -9.17 -11.02 -23.23
C TYR A 302 -10.03 -11.61 -24.36
N TRP A 303 -9.93 -12.91 -24.60
CA TRP A 303 -10.71 -13.57 -25.66
C TRP A 303 -12.21 -13.54 -25.38
N THR A 304 -12.63 -13.74 -24.14
CA THR A 304 -14.03 -13.57 -23.72
C THR A 304 -14.53 -12.16 -24.08
N SER A 305 -13.74 -11.13 -23.82
CA SER A 305 -14.08 -9.74 -24.18
C SER A 305 -14.13 -9.50 -25.69
N VAL A 306 -13.20 -10.07 -26.45
CA VAL A 306 -13.14 -9.95 -27.90
C VAL A 306 -14.32 -10.62 -28.59
N LEU A 307 -14.66 -11.84 -28.12
CA LEU A 307 -15.73 -12.65 -28.72
C LEU A 307 -17.13 -12.19 -28.31
N ARG A 308 -17.27 -11.47 -27.22
CA ARG A 308 -18.54 -10.90 -26.78
C ARG A 308 -19.13 -10.00 -27.86
N ASP A 309 -20.39 -10.13 -28.15
CA ASP A 309 -21.15 -9.46 -29.21
C ASP A 309 -20.65 -9.75 -30.64
N SER A 310 -19.80 -10.75 -30.84
CA SER A 310 -19.20 -11.04 -32.17
C SER A 310 -20.18 -11.72 -33.14
N GLN A 311 -21.24 -12.32 -32.66
CA GLN A 311 -22.32 -12.85 -33.52
C GLN A 311 -23.22 -11.73 -34.01
N ALA A 312 -23.59 -10.80 -33.13
CA ALA A 312 -24.37 -9.61 -33.53
C ALA A 312 -23.55 -8.59 -34.34
N LYS A 313 -22.22 -8.59 -34.16
CA LYS A 313 -21.27 -7.68 -34.80
C LYS A 313 -20.06 -8.44 -35.37
N PRO A 314 -20.22 -9.21 -36.49
CA PRO A 314 -19.15 -10.02 -37.05
C PRO A 314 -17.87 -9.25 -37.41
N GLU A 315 -18.01 -7.96 -37.73
CA GLU A 315 -16.90 -7.06 -38.03
C GLU A 315 -15.91 -6.89 -36.87
N ARG A 316 -16.31 -7.15 -35.61
CA ARG A 316 -15.43 -7.09 -34.44
C ARG A 316 -14.23 -8.00 -34.57
N LEU A 317 -14.41 -9.20 -35.10
CA LEU A 317 -13.34 -10.18 -35.28
C LEU A 317 -12.30 -9.71 -36.31
N ALA A 318 -12.75 -9.12 -37.42
CA ALA A 318 -11.85 -8.52 -38.41
C ALA A 318 -11.08 -7.35 -37.82
N GLN A 319 -11.79 -6.43 -37.15
CA GLN A 319 -11.18 -5.27 -36.47
C GLN A 319 -10.15 -5.67 -35.40
N GLN A 320 -10.38 -6.81 -34.73
CA GLN A 320 -9.45 -7.32 -33.72
C GLN A 320 -8.20 -7.93 -34.36
N ARG A 321 -8.32 -8.67 -35.45
CA ARG A 321 -7.17 -9.21 -36.21
C ARG A 321 -6.28 -8.09 -36.75
N GLU A 322 -6.88 -6.95 -37.12
CA GLU A 322 -6.17 -5.77 -37.63
C GLU A 322 -5.56 -4.91 -36.48
N SER A 323 -5.85 -5.17 -35.22
CA SER A 323 -5.53 -4.28 -34.12
C SER A 323 -4.02 -4.04 -33.94
N ILE A 324 -3.21 -5.09 -33.93
CA ILE A 324 -1.74 -4.98 -33.80
C ILE A 324 -1.10 -4.38 -35.08
N PRO A 325 -1.43 -4.86 -36.29
CA PRO A 325 -0.96 -4.22 -37.52
C PRO A 325 -1.29 -2.73 -37.57
N ASP A 326 -2.50 -2.33 -37.25
CA ASP A 326 -2.93 -0.95 -37.25
C ASP A 326 -2.17 -0.06 -36.24
N VAL A 327 -1.97 -0.55 -35.00
CA VAL A 327 -1.16 0.17 -33.99
C VAL A 327 0.29 0.35 -34.45
N LYS A 328 0.87 -0.65 -35.13
CA LYS A 328 2.22 -0.54 -35.72
C LYS A 328 2.29 0.49 -36.82
N ALA A 329 1.23 0.63 -37.58
CA ALA A 329 1.15 1.54 -38.76
C ALA A 329 0.82 3.01 -38.41
N ILE A 330 0.44 3.33 -37.16
CA ILE A 330 0.13 4.71 -36.74
C ILE A 330 1.35 5.61 -36.99
N THR A 331 1.15 6.73 -37.66
CA THR A 331 2.22 7.67 -38.01
C THR A 331 2.21 8.92 -37.11
N VAL A 332 3.33 9.64 -37.12
CA VAL A 332 3.47 10.94 -36.43
C VAL A 332 2.45 11.95 -36.96
N GLU A 333 2.23 11.97 -38.29
CA GLU A 333 1.29 12.88 -38.94
C GLU A 333 -0.15 12.67 -38.50
N GLU A 334 -0.58 11.41 -38.34
CA GLU A 334 -1.91 11.07 -37.84
C GLU A 334 -2.10 11.54 -36.38
N VAL A 335 -1.11 11.31 -35.51
CA VAL A 335 -1.17 11.75 -34.11
C VAL A 335 -1.12 13.28 -34.02
N ASN A 336 -0.28 13.93 -34.80
CA ASN A 336 -0.19 15.38 -34.84
C ASN A 336 -1.47 16.04 -35.37
N LYS A 337 -2.14 15.44 -36.34
CA LYS A 337 -3.46 15.90 -36.79
C LYS A 337 -4.48 15.86 -35.68
N LEU A 338 -4.58 14.71 -34.97
CA LEU A 338 -5.50 14.56 -33.82
C LEU A 338 -5.16 15.52 -32.69
N ALA A 339 -3.87 15.73 -32.41
CA ALA A 339 -3.45 16.69 -31.39
C ALA A 339 -3.93 18.10 -31.72
N LYS A 340 -3.83 18.53 -32.98
CA LYS A 340 -4.36 19.82 -33.48
C LYS A 340 -5.87 19.89 -33.36
N ASP A 341 -6.58 18.82 -33.73
CA ASP A 341 -8.04 18.77 -33.73
C ASP A 341 -8.63 18.83 -32.30
N ILE A 342 -7.95 18.22 -31.30
CA ILE A 342 -8.42 18.10 -29.93
C ILE A 342 -7.89 19.20 -29.02
N PHE A 343 -6.59 19.49 -29.05
CA PHE A 343 -5.95 20.45 -28.15
C PHE A 343 -5.72 21.83 -28.81
N GLY A 344 -5.67 21.92 -30.14
CA GLY A 344 -5.29 23.15 -30.84
C GLY A 344 -6.27 24.31 -30.69
N LYS A 345 -7.49 24.07 -30.21
CA LYS A 345 -8.47 25.11 -29.91
C LYS A 345 -8.25 25.80 -28.57
N GLY A 346 -7.42 25.22 -27.69
CA GLY A 346 -7.25 25.69 -26.32
C GLY A 346 -8.47 25.51 -25.42
N GLU A 347 -9.54 24.88 -25.93
CA GLU A 347 -10.78 24.65 -25.16
C GLU A 347 -10.66 23.40 -24.30
N HIS A 348 -10.99 23.52 -23.02
CA HIS A 348 -11.07 22.42 -22.08
C HIS A 348 -12.04 22.73 -20.94
N LEU A 349 -12.66 21.68 -20.40
CA LEU A 349 -13.41 21.76 -19.15
C LEU A 349 -12.47 21.51 -17.99
N ASN A 350 -12.43 22.41 -17.01
CA ASN A 350 -11.69 22.23 -15.78
C ASN A 350 -12.65 22.10 -14.59
N LEU A 351 -12.55 20.98 -13.87
CA LEU A 351 -13.29 20.76 -12.63
C LEU A 351 -12.28 20.49 -11.50
N ASN A 352 -12.18 21.41 -10.55
CA ASN A 352 -11.39 21.19 -9.35
C ASN A 352 -12.29 20.67 -8.23
N ILE A 353 -11.84 19.68 -7.48
CA ILE A 353 -12.57 19.13 -6.33
C ILE A 353 -11.75 19.47 -5.09
N LEU A 354 -12.33 20.30 -4.23
CA LEU A 354 -11.69 20.98 -3.11
C LEU A 354 -12.35 20.56 -1.78
N PRO A 355 -11.59 20.44 -0.68
CA PRO A 355 -12.21 20.34 0.64
C PRO A 355 -12.94 21.65 0.97
N ASP A 356 -14.12 21.56 1.62
CA ASP A 356 -14.92 22.73 2.00
C ASP A 356 -14.47 23.35 3.34
N HIS A 357 -13.81 22.57 4.20
CA HIS A 357 -13.27 23.00 5.50
C HIS A 357 -11.76 22.70 5.62
N PRO A 358 -10.90 23.22 4.72
CA PRO A 358 -9.47 22.99 4.86
C PRO A 358 -9.00 23.54 6.20
N ALA A 359 -8.22 22.75 6.94
CA ALA A 359 -7.61 23.21 8.18
C ALA A 359 -6.85 24.52 7.90
N ALA A 360 -7.16 25.58 8.67
CA ALA A 360 -6.54 26.87 8.49
C ALA A 360 -5.01 26.73 8.55
N GLU A 361 -4.30 27.23 7.54
CA GLU A 361 -2.84 27.36 7.60
C GLU A 361 -2.47 28.19 8.83
N ALA A 362 -1.51 27.72 9.62
CA ALA A 362 -0.89 28.56 10.63
C ALA A 362 -0.37 29.83 9.94
N PRO A 363 -0.66 31.04 10.47
CA PRO A 363 -0.29 32.29 9.82
C PRO A 363 1.21 32.30 9.55
N PRO A 364 1.68 32.82 8.41
CA PRO A 364 3.10 32.99 8.14
C PRO A 364 3.74 33.83 9.23
N ALA A 365 4.79 33.34 9.86
CA ALA A 365 5.55 34.09 10.84
C ALA A 365 6.04 35.39 10.19
N GLU A 366 5.67 36.51 10.79
CA GLU A 366 6.09 37.87 10.37
C GLU A 366 7.62 37.91 10.29
N LYS A 367 8.11 38.40 9.16
CA LYS A 367 9.52 38.66 8.92
C LYS A 367 10.00 39.73 9.92
N GLN A 368 10.80 39.35 10.92
CA GLN A 368 11.65 40.27 11.61
C GLN A 368 12.98 40.43 10.88
N ALA A 369 13.35 41.68 10.67
CA ALA A 369 14.49 42.12 9.88
C ALA A 369 15.84 41.72 10.50
N ASP A 370 16.79 41.45 9.61
CA ASP A 370 18.21 41.18 9.84
C ASP A 370 18.93 42.17 10.74
N LYS A 371 19.76 41.67 11.66
CA LYS A 371 21.07 42.27 11.96
C LYS A 371 22.12 41.16 12.13
N PRO A 372 23.31 41.37 11.56
CA PRO A 372 24.38 40.37 11.61
C PRO A 372 25.23 40.56 12.84
N ASP A 373 25.70 39.50 13.47
CA ASP A 373 27.02 39.52 14.05
C ASP A 373 27.67 38.14 14.11
N ALA A 374 28.92 38.17 13.71
CA ALA A 374 29.82 37.03 13.67
C ALA A 374 30.53 36.86 15.00
N THR A 375 30.62 35.62 15.47
CA THR A 375 31.84 35.18 16.19
C THR A 375 31.93 33.67 16.24
N GLN A 376 33.00 33.15 15.64
CA GLN A 376 33.50 31.80 15.84
C GLN A 376 33.90 31.61 17.32
N ALA A 377 33.38 30.54 17.95
CA ALA A 377 33.93 30.08 19.22
C ALA A 377 34.13 28.57 19.16
N ALA A 378 35.36 28.19 19.42
CA ALA A 378 35.84 26.83 19.46
C ALA A 378 35.02 25.90 20.38
N VAL A 379 34.71 24.71 19.90
CA VAL A 379 34.05 23.67 20.69
C VAL A 379 35.11 22.98 21.54
N SER A 380 35.09 23.21 22.84
CA SER A 380 35.82 22.40 23.82
C SER A 380 35.00 21.15 24.15
N THR A 381 35.63 20.02 24.04
CA THR A 381 35.13 18.72 24.52
C THR A 381 35.01 18.74 26.05
N ALA A 382 33.80 18.99 26.55
CA ALA A 382 33.46 18.73 27.95
C ALA A 382 32.58 17.46 28.02
N ALA A 383 33.10 16.47 28.73
CA ALA A 383 32.33 15.27 29.07
C ALA A 383 31.15 15.64 29.93
N PHE A 384 29.93 15.50 29.40
CA PHE A 384 28.69 15.62 30.17
C PHE A 384 28.37 14.28 30.84
N CYS A 385 28.60 14.21 32.13
CA CYS A 385 27.92 13.21 32.98
C CYS A 385 26.43 13.57 33.01
N ILE A 386 25.64 12.81 32.28
CA ILE A 386 24.18 12.87 32.37
C ILE A 386 23.81 12.14 33.66
N HIS A 387 23.21 12.85 34.60
CA HIS A 387 22.45 12.23 35.68
C HIS A 387 21.30 11.45 35.02
N ALA A 388 21.49 10.15 34.89
CA ALA A 388 20.43 9.21 34.59
C ALA A 388 19.45 9.28 35.76
N THR A 389 18.35 9.97 35.60
CA THR A 389 17.15 9.69 36.39
C THR A 389 16.84 8.23 36.15
N ALA A 390 16.98 7.41 37.17
CA ALA A 390 16.80 5.98 37.08
C ALA A 390 15.41 5.69 36.50
N VAL A 391 15.35 5.37 35.24
CA VAL A 391 14.22 4.66 34.66
C VAL A 391 14.11 3.39 35.49
N LYS A 392 13.06 3.26 36.28
CA LYS A 392 12.77 2.01 36.99
C LYS A 392 12.65 0.93 35.91
N THR A 393 13.73 0.24 35.69
CA THR A 393 13.76 -1.00 34.91
C THR A 393 12.83 -1.93 35.69
N ILE A 394 11.65 -2.20 35.17
CA ILE A 394 10.81 -3.28 35.65
C ILE A 394 11.68 -4.52 35.49
N LYS A 395 12.11 -5.12 36.58
CA LYS A 395 12.81 -6.40 36.54
C LYS A 395 11.84 -7.39 35.92
N LYS A 396 12.11 -7.75 34.66
CA LYS A 396 11.44 -8.88 34.02
C LYS A 396 11.77 -10.10 34.81
N ASP A 397 10.76 -10.74 35.36
CA ASP A 397 10.90 -12.08 35.96
C ASP A 397 11.04 -13.04 34.77
N SER A 398 12.28 -13.20 34.25
CA SER A 398 12.60 -14.12 33.19
C SER A 398 12.62 -15.54 33.79
N GLY A 399 11.48 -16.19 33.77
CA GLY A 399 11.45 -17.65 33.88
C GLY A 399 12.36 -18.27 32.81
N LYS A 400 13.01 -19.37 33.09
CA LYS A 400 13.97 -20.09 32.22
C LYS A 400 13.51 -20.37 30.77
N ASN A 401 12.27 -20.05 30.39
CA ASN A 401 11.66 -20.37 29.08
C ASN A 401 11.10 -19.18 28.31
N ASP A 402 11.22 -17.95 28.81
CA ASP A 402 10.61 -16.77 28.19
C ASP A 402 11.25 -16.36 26.85
N TYR A 403 12.42 -16.89 26.53
CA TYR A 403 13.16 -16.56 25.32
C TYR A 403 13.59 -17.84 24.58
N ALA A 404 13.06 -18.03 23.38
CA ALA A 404 13.45 -19.09 22.46
C ALA A 404 14.45 -18.60 21.43
N ILE A 405 15.44 -19.42 21.08
CA ILE A 405 16.38 -19.16 20.00
C ILE A 405 16.23 -20.26 18.96
N ILE A 406 15.75 -19.93 17.78
CA ILE A 406 15.65 -20.86 16.65
C ILE A 406 16.90 -20.76 15.80
N ILE A 407 17.49 -21.88 15.43
CA ILE A 407 18.63 -21.98 14.53
C ILE A 407 18.50 -23.25 13.68
N SER A 408 18.85 -23.19 12.40
CA SER A 408 18.88 -24.37 11.54
C SER A 408 19.99 -25.35 11.94
N GLU A 409 19.84 -26.65 11.67
CA GLU A 409 20.91 -27.63 11.88
C GLU A 409 22.18 -27.27 11.11
N GLU A 410 22.03 -26.76 9.88
CA GLU A 410 23.13 -26.35 9.04
C GLU A 410 23.92 -25.17 9.64
N THR A 411 23.21 -24.13 10.08
CA THR A 411 23.82 -22.95 10.69
C THR A 411 24.37 -23.27 12.10
N ALA A 412 23.71 -24.13 12.87
CA ALA A 412 24.21 -24.62 14.16
C ALA A 412 25.49 -25.48 14.04
N ALA A 413 25.73 -26.11 12.91
CA ALA A 413 26.96 -26.84 12.63
C ALA A 413 28.16 -25.93 12.38
N MET A 414 27.95 -24.61 12.18
CA MET A 414 29.00 -23.59 12.02
C MET A 414 29.33 -22.97 13.39
N PRO A 415 30.52 -23.19 13.95
CA PRO A 415 30.84 -22.76 15.33
C PRO A 415 30.61 -21.27 15.60
N GLU A 416 30.95 -20.40 14.64
CA GLU A 416 30.83 -18.96 14.80
C GLU A 416 29.35 -18.50 14.81
N TRP A 417 28.47 -19.11 14.00
CA TRP A 417 27.04 -18.84 14.02
C TRP A 417 26.35 -19.45 15.23
N LYS A 418 26.79 -20.67 15.65
CA LYS A 418 26.31 -21.26 16.89
C LYS A 418 26.61 -20.39 18.10
N ALA A 419 27.80 -19.77 18.13
CA ALA A 419 28.20 -18.84 19.19
C ALA A 419 27.24 -17.63 19.32
N VAL A 420 26.62 -17.18 18.21
CA VAL A 420 25.60 -16.12 18.25
C VAL A 420 24.35 -16.59 19.00
N ALA A 421 23.89 -17.81 18.73
CA ALA A 421 22.76 -18.42 19.45
C ALA A 421 23.09 -18.65 20.93
N ASP A 422 24.30 -19.16 21.24
CA ASP A 422 24.76 -19.34 22.61
C ASP A 422 24.85 -18.01 23.37
N LYS A 423 25.24 -16.92 22.70
CA LYS A 423 25.30 -15.57 23.29
C LYS A 423 23.92 -15.03 23.66
N LEU A 424 22.92 -15.22 22.78
CA LEU A 424 21.54 -14.85 23.09
C LEU A 424 20.97 -15.70 24.23
N ALA A 425 21.29 -17.01 24.25
CA ALA A 425 20.89 -17.89 25.35
C ALA A 425 21.51 -17.46 26.68
N GLU A 426 22.78 -17.11 26.69
CA GLU A 426 23.47 -16.56 27.87
C GLU A 426 22.83 -15.24 28.34
N LYS A 427 22.61 -14.32 27.40
CA LYS A 427 22.09 -12.97 27.67
C LYS A 427 20.68 -12.98 28.26
N HIS A 428 19.80 -13.84 27.74
CA HIS A 428 18.39 -13.84 28.09
C HIS A 428 17.94 -15.05 28.93
N GLY A 429 18.84 -15.96 29.27
CA GLY A 429 18.50 -17.22 29.93
C GLY A 429 17.62 -18.12 29.05
N GLY A 430 17.74 -17.96 27.72
CA GLY A 430 16.86 -18.60 26.75
C GLY A 430 17.27 -20.03 26.40
N SER A 431 16.39 -20.71 25.65
CA SER A 431 16.61 -22.09 25.20
C SER A 431 16.77 -22.15 23.68
N ILE A 432 17.79 -22.87 23.20
CA ILE A 432 18.07 -23.05 21.77
C ILE A 432 17.22 -24.22 21.25
N VAL A 433 16.51 -23.97 20.15
CA VAL A 433 15.70 -24.92 19.40
C VAL A 433 16.27 -25.08 18.00
N THR A 434 16.90 -26.21 17.74
CA THR A 434 17.48 -26.52 16.42
C THR A 434 16.41 -27.11 15.51
N VAL A 435 16.34 -26.61 14.27
CA VAL A 435 15.37 -27.05 13.24
C VAL A 435 16.09 -27.59 12.01
N LYS A 436 15.53 -28.66 11.41
CA LYS A 436 16.10 -29.28 10.24
C LYS A 436 15.49 -28.73 8.94
N ASP A 437 14.22 -28.99 8.73
CA ASP A 437 13.54 -28.66 7.45
C ASP A 437 12.50 -27.55 7.62
N SER A 438 11.75 -27.57 8.73
CA SER A 438 10.67 -26.60 9.00
C SER A 438 10.59 -26.31 10.50
N MET A 439 10.42 -25.04 10.82
CA MET A 439 10.19 -24.59 12.21
C MET A 439 8.86 -25.13 12.79
N PHE A 440 7.88 -25.44 11.94
CA PHE A 440 6.61 -26.06 12.35
C PHE A 440 6.80 -27.46 12.92
N ALA A 441 7.88 -28.18 12.59
CA ALA A 441 8.22 -29.46 13.20
C ALA A 441 8.56 -29.31 14.71
N LYS A 442 8.82 -28.12 15.20
CA LYS A 442 9.08 -27.80 16.61
C LYS A 442 7.91 -27.08 17.29
N LEU A 443 6.75 -27.02 16.64
CA LEU A 443 5.58 -26.31 17.18
C LEU A 443 5.20 -26.80 18.58
N ASP A 444 5.13 -28.11 18.83
CA ASP A 444 4.79 -28.67 20.14
C ASP A 444 5.84 -28.33 21.20
N THR A 445 7.12 -28.26 20.82
CA THR A 445 8.19 -27.82 21.73
C THR A 445 8.01 -26.36 22.09
N LEU A 446 7.75 -25.51 21.11
CA LEU A 446 7.52 -24.07 21.31
C LEU A 446 6.23 -23.78 22.10
N LYS A 447 5.16 -24.55 21.87
CA LYS A 447 3.93 -24.48 22.70
C LYS A 447 4.22 -24.76 24.17
N LYS A 448 5.02 -25.79 24.45
CA LYS A 448 5.40 -26.15 25.83
C LYS A 448 6.32 -25.12 26.49
N MET A 449 7.18 -24.48 25.69
CA MET A 449 8.04 -23.40 26.16
C MET A 449 7.25 -22.10 26.38
N ALA A 450 6.21 -21.87 25.59
CA ALA A 450 5.40 -20.65 25.55
C ALA A 450 6.26 -19.37 25.62
N PRO A 451 7.23 -19.17 24.69
CA PRO A 451 8.17 -18.06 24.78
C PRO A 451 7.46 -16.72 24.59
N ARG A 452 7.92 -15.71 25.30
CA ARG A 452 7.48 -14.32 25.08
C ARG A 452 8.29 -13.61 24.00
N PHE A 453 9.53 -14.06 23.81
CA PHE A 453 10.43 -13.57 22.78
C PHE A 453 11.05 -14.73 22.00
N MET A 454 11.25 -14.54 20.70
CA MET A 454 11.84 -15.56 19.84
C MET A 454 12.86 -14.94 18.89
N ALA A 455 14.14 -15.24 19.07
CA ALA A 455 15.18 -14.89 18.11
C ALA A 455 15.36 -16.01 17.10
N VAL A 456 15.50 -15.67 15.83
CA VAL A 456 15.90 -16.61 14.79
C VAL A 456 17.29 -16.26 14.33
N VAL A 457 18.28 -17.07 14.71
CA VAL A 457 19.65 -16.91 14.25
C VAL A 457 19.78 -17.59 12.88
N ALA A 458 19.95 -16.79 11.85
CA ALA A 458 19.97 -17.25 10.47
C ALA A 458 21.05 -16.54 9.64
N ARG A 459 21.69 -17.28 8.75
CA ARG A 459 22.56 -16.71 7.72
C ARG A 459 21.71 -15.98 6.68
N PRO A 460 22.22 -14.95 6.00
CA PRO A 460 21.49 -14.25 4.95
C PRO A 460 20.92 -15.19 3.88
N GLU A 461 21.61 -16.27 3.55
CA GLU A 461 21.24 -17.29 2.56
C GLU A 461 20.01 -18.12 2.97
N GLU A 462 19.62 -18.09 4.24
CA GLU A 462 18.46 -18.79 4.79
C GLU A 462 17.23 -17.86 4.89
N ILE A 463 17.42 -16.55 4.71
CA ILE A 463 16.38 -15.56 4.94
C ILE A 463 15.73 -15.18 3.61
N ASP A 464 14.44 -15.39 3.55
CA ASP A 464 13.58 -14.92 2.48
C ASP A 464 12.18 -14.61 3.03
N ARG A 465 11.31 -14.20 2.14
CA ARG A 465 9.91 -13.92 2.46
C ARG A 465 9.19 -15.13 3.08
N VAL A 466 9.52 -16.37 2.66
CA VAL A 466 8.87 -17.57 3.18
C VAL A 466 9.16 -17.73 4.66
N LEU A 467 10.40 -17.54 5.08
CA LEU A 467 10.80 -17.56 6.49
C LEU A 467 10.00 -16.53 7.31
N VAL A 468 9.84 -15.29 6.79
CA VAL A 468 9.08 -14.23 7.47
C VAL A 468 7.60 -14.58 7.60
N ASN A 469 6.98 -15.07 6.52
CA ASN A 469 5.59 -15.54 6.54
C ASN A 469 5.38 -16.67 7.56
N ASP A 470 6.32 -17.62 7.59
CA ASP A 470 6.26 -18.76 8.48
C ASP A 470 6.44 -18.37 9.96
N LEU A 471 7.26 -17.36 10.25
CA LEU A 471 7.40 -16.81 11.60
C LEU A 471 6.09 -16.16 12.09
N HIS A 472 5.45 -15.35 11.27
CA HIS A 472 4.13 -14.81 11.61
C HIS A 472 3.08 -15.90 11.83
N ARG A 473 3.08 -16.94 11.01
CA ARG A 473 2.12 -18.06 11.11
C ARG A 473 2.41 -18.98 12.30
N LEU A 474 3.68 -19.22 12.58
CA LEU A 474 4.12 -20.04 13.69
C LEU A 474 3.70 -19.43 15.03
N THR A 475 3.97 -18.12 15.20
CA THR A 475 3.69 -17.41 16.45
C THR A 475 2.20 -17.30 16.76
N ARG A 476 1.33 -17.35 15.75
CA ARG A 476 -0.14 -17.44 15.94
C ARG A 476 -0.67 -18.83 16.26
N ARG A 477 0.20 -19.81 16.47
CA ARG A 477 -0.18 -21.20 16.76
C ARG A 477 0.42 -21.69 18.08
N LEU A 478 1.02 -20.80 18.87
CA LEU A 478 1.65 -21.20 20.12
C LEU A 478 0.63 -21.46 21.24
N ASP A 479 -0.57 -20.85 21.13
CA ASP A 479 -1.72 -21.18 21.95
C ASP A 479 -2.98 -21.42 21.11
N ASP A 480 -4.18 -21.28 21.70
CA ASP A 480 -5.45 -21.61 21.04
C ASP A 480 -6.18 -20.38 20.46
N ASP A 481 -5.63 -19.17 20.64
CA ASP A 481 -6.21 -17.98 20.05
C ASP A 481 -5.55 -17.64 18.68
N PRO A 482 -6.14 -16.80 17.82
CA PRO A 482 -5.60 -16.53 16.49
C PRO A 482 -4.55 -15.41 16.45
N TYR A 483 -4.14 -14.88 17.57
CA TYR A 483 -3.21 -13.78 17.70
C TYR A 483 -1.76 -14.28 17.85
N GLY A 484 -0.79 -13.39 17.71
CA GLY A 484 0.61 -13.76 17.89
C GLY A 484 0.98 -13.77 19.37
N ASP A 485 1.59 -14.84 19.86
CA ASP A 485 1.89 -15.09 21.28
C ASP A 485 3.29 -14.66 21.72
N CYS A 486 4.14 -14.24 20.76
CA CYS A 486 5.48 -13.79 21.09
C CYS A 486 6.02 -12.74 20.12
N ILE A 487 6.87 -11.86 20.63
CA ILE A 487 7.63 -10.92 19.79
C ILE A 487 8.82 -11.68 19.20
N TRP A 488 8.94 -11.72 17.87
CA TRP A 488 10.04 -12.40 17.20
C TRP A 488 10.96 -11.43 16.44
N GLY A 489 12.20 -11.85 16.21
CA GLY A 489 13.17 -11.10 15.41
C GLY A 489 14.25 -11.99 14.80
N ILE A 490 14.75 -11.59 13.62
CA ILE A 490 15.81 -12.31 12.91
C ILE A 490 17.14 -11.66 13.25
N VAL A 491 18.05 -12.43 13.84
CA VAL A 491 19.42 -12.02 14.16
C VAL A 491 20.35 -12.56 13.09
N THR A 492 20.89 -11.65 12.27
CA THR A 492 21.72 -11.96 11.11
C THR A 492 22.78 -10.89 10.91
N GLY A 493 23.67 -11.10 9.95
CA GLY A 493 24.70 -10.15 9.54
C GLY A 493 25.42 -10.63 8.28
N TYR A 494 26.22 -9.78 7.68
CA TYR A 494 27.07 -10.13 6.53
C TYR A 494 28.08 -11.23 6.91
N THR A 495 28.53 -11.18 8.18
CA THR A 495 29.38 -12.18 8.83
C THR A 495 28.79 -12.60 10.19
N PRO A 496 29.20 -13.74 10.76
CA PRO A 496 28.83 -14.11 12.13
C PRO A 496 29.18 -13.05 13.18
N GLN A 497 30.26 -12.29 12.97
CA GLN A 497 30.71 -11.23 13.87
C GLN A 497 29.72 -10.07 13.91
N ASP A 498 29.10 -9.75 12.78
CA ASP A 498 28.05 -8.72 12.71
C ASP A 498 26.79 -9.15 13.49
N ALA A 499 26.38 -10.40 13.32
CA ALA A 499 25.28 -10.98 14.09
C ALA A 499 25.61 -11.06 15.60
N MET A 500 26.87 -11.38 15.93
CA MET A 500 27.35 -11.39 17.31
C MET A 500 27.31 -10.00 17.95
N ARG A 501 27.59 -8.93 17.19
CA ARG A 501 27.48 -7.54 17.68
C ARG A 501 26.05 -7.28 18.15
N ILE A 502 25.02 -7.65 17.34
CA ILE A 502 23.61 -7.49 17.69
C ILE A 502 23.24 -8.34 18.92
N ALA A 503 23.67 -9.61 18.95
CA ALA A 503 23.39 -10.51 20.06
C ALA A 503 24.04 -10.04 21.39
N SER A 504 25.18 -9.37 21.29
CA SER A 504 25.95 -8.89 22.46
C SER A 504 25.48 -7.54 22.99
N GLU A 505 24.68 -6.79 22.23
CA GLU A 505 24.24 -5.45 22.65
C GLU A 505 23.30 -5.53 23.86
N THR A 506 23.69 -4.87 24.94
CA THR A 506 22.94 -4.89 26.21
C THR A 506 22.37 -3.52 26.61
N GLN A 507 22.95 -2.44 26.03
CA GLN A 507 22.53 -1.09 26.39
C GLN A 507 21.25 -0.72 25.62
N PRO A 508 20.19 -0.29 26.32
CA PRO A 508 18.99 0.17 25.65
C PRO A 508 19.28 1.46 24.87
N LEU A 509 18.61 1.62 23.72
CA LEU A 509 18.70 2.83 22.90
C LEU A 509 17.59 3.81 23.25
N VAL A 510 17.98 5.02 23.70
CA VAL A 510 17.06 6.16 23.82
C VAL A 510 17.20 7.02 22.57
N ILE A 511 16.16 7.05 21.74
CA ILE A 511 16.14 7.71 20.45
C ILE A 511 15.86 9.20 20.65
N SER A 512 16.86 10.03 20.45
CA SER A 512 16.77 11.50 20.52
C SER A 512 17.12 12.19 19.19
N ARG A 513 17.64 11.45 18.19
CA ARG A 513 18.01 11.99 16.88
C ARG A 513 17.44 11.10 15.77
N SER A 514 16.93 11.73 14.72
CA SER A 514 16.35 11.00 13.58
C SER A 514 16.79 11.54 12.23
N MET A 515 16.77 10.69 11.23
CA MET A 515 16.82 11.09 9.82
C MET A 515 15.83 10.28 8.98
N GLY A 516 15.51 10.77 7.78
CA GLY A 516 14.58 10.02 6.93
C GLY A 516 14.45 10.52 5.50
N THR A 517 13.76 9.70 4.71
CA THR A 517 13.32 10.03 3.35
C THR A 517 11.82 10.32 3.29
N THR A 518 11.22 10.60 4.42
CA THR A 518 9.84 11.07 4.58
C THR A 518 9.75 11.95 5.81
N ASN A 519 8.70 12.77 5.90
CA ASN A 519 8.52 13.64 7.04
C ASN A 519 8.15 12.85 8.30
N VAL A 520 8.89 13.11 9.37
CA VAL A 520 8.59 12.68 10.72
C VAL A 520 8.34 13.90 11.60
N ASP A 521 7.63 13.73 12.70
CA ASP A 521 7.41 14.81 13.67
C ASP A 521 8.73 15.22 14.32
N ALA A 522 9.39 16.22 13.74
CA ALA A 522 10.69 16.71 14.15
C ALA A 522 10.71 17.24 15.58
N SER A 523 9.57 17.66 16.14
CA SER A 523 9.46 18.17 17.52
C SER A 523 9.83 17.12 18.58
N ARG A 524 9.79 15.84 18.24
CA ARG A 524 10.12 14.71 19.11
C ARG A 524 11.62 14.50 19.30
N PHE A 525 12.45 15.15 18.50
CA PHE A 525 13.88 14.87 18.46
C PHE A 525 14.71 16.07 18.87
N THR A 526 15.89 15.84 19.42
CA THR A 526 16.90 16.84 19.63
C THR A 526 17.39 17.39 18.30
N ASP A 527 17.73 16.49 17.41
CA ASP A 527 18.13 16.76 16.05
C ASP A 527 17.39 15.84 15.09
N SER A 528 16.94 16.38 13.98
CA SER A 528 16.22 15.64 12.99
C SER A 528 16.48 16.19 11.60
N MET A 529 16.62 15.31 10.61
CA MET A 529 16.62 15.67 9.20
C MET A 529 15.71 14.74 8.41
N SER A 530 14.81 15.30 7.65
CA SER A 530 13.94 14.56 6.74
C SER A 530 14.01 15.14 5.35
N ILE A 531 14.31 14.31 4.36
CA ILE A 531 14.11 14.70 2.97
C ILE A 531 12.62 14.71 2.72
N THR A 532 12.09 15.87 2.27
CA THR A 532 10.64 15.99 2.13
C THR A 532 10.15 15.20 0.93
N ASP A 533 9.03 14.53 1.10
CA ASP A 533 8.26 13.89 0.04
C ASP A 533 7.17 14.82 -0.53
N TRP A 534 7.20 16.11 -0.18
CA TRP A 534 6.29 17.14 -0.70
C TRP A 534 6.86 17.87 -1.90
N GLN A 535 8.18 18.17 -1.85
CA GLN A 535 8.83 18.96 -2.90
C GLN A 535 10.23 18.39 -3.20
N PRO A 536 10.63 18.32 -4.48
CA PRO A 536 11.94 17.85 -4.85
C PRO A 536 13.03 18.81 -4.35
N PHE A 537 14.18 18.25 -3.94
CA PHE A 537 15.37 18.96 -3.44
C PHE A 537 15.15 19.73 -2.14
N GLN A 538 14.10 19.46 -1.41
CA GLN A 538 13.88 20.06 -0.09
C GLN A 538 14.12 19.05 1.02
N TYR A 539 14.60 19.52 2.14
CA TYR A 539 14.70 18.76 3.37
C TYR A 539 14.34 19.64 4.57
N LEU A 540 13.85 19.00 5.61
CA LEU A 540 13.51 19.60 6.88
C LEU A 540 14.62 19.29 7.87
N GLU A 541 15.25 20.32 8.44
CA GLU A 541 16.22 20.18 9.51
C GLU A 541 15.69 20.82 10.79
N GLN A 542 15.94 20.17 11.90
CA GLN A 542 15.73 20.73 13.24
C GLN A 542 16.96 20.42 14.09
N HIS A 543 17.44 21.47 14.73
CA HIS A 543 18.52 21.38 15.72
C HIS A 543 18.07 21.98 17.03
N ASN A 544 18.34 21.30 18.10
CA ASN A 544 17.93 21.70 19.44
C ASN A 544 19.16 21.95 20.32
N SER A 545 19.82 23.09 20.12
CA SER A 545 20.92 23.51 20.99
C SER A 545 20.41 24.18 22.25
N LYS A 546 20.74 23.63 23.42
CA LYS A 546 20.47 24.23 24.75
C LYS A 546 19.00 24.50 25.06
N GLY A 547 18.09 23.60 24.68
CA GLY A 547 16.67 23.71 25.05
C GLY A 547 15.84 24.72 24.24
N LYS A 548 16.44 25.41 23.25
CA LYS A 548 15.69 26.19 22.26
C LYS A 548 15.42 25.35 21.03
N VAL A 549 14.15 25.08 20.77
CA VAL A 549 13.71 24.50 19.49
C VAL A 549 13.93 25.58 18.44
N THR A 550 14.92 25.40 17.59
CA THR A 550 15.04 26.17 16.36
C THR A 550 13.98 25.64 15.41
N PRO A 551 13.10 26.49 14.86
CA PRO A 551 12.11 26.01 13.87
C PRO A 551 12.85 25.26 12.75
N ALA A 552 12.22 24.19 12.29
CA ALA A 552 12.69 23.44 11.16
C ALA A 552 12.87 24.37 9.95
N PHE A 553 14.08 24.44 9.39
CA PHE A 553 14.35 25.27 8.23
C PHE A 553 14.12 24.49 6.95
N TYR A 554 13.25 25.02 6.11
CA TYR A 554 13.25 24.62 4.71
C TYR A 554 14.50 25.22 4.06
N VAL A 555 15.45 24.37 3.73
CA VAL A 555 16.51 24.80 2.85
C VAL A 555 15.87 24.99 1.48
N LYS A 556 15.88 26.23 0.98
CA LYS A 556 15.50 26.53 -0.40
C LYS A 556 16.26 25.56 -1.29
N GLY A 557 15.54 24.88 -2.16
CA GLY A 557 16.09 23.92 -3.09
C GLY A 557 17.37 24.42 -3.73
N LEU A 558 18.27 23.54 -4.06
CA LEU A 558 19.49 23.84 -4.84
C LEU A 558 19.13 24.85 -5.90
N LYS A 559 19.87 25.98 -5.96
CA LYS A 559 19.61 27.04 -6.93
C LYS A 559 19.53 26.44 -8.32
N GLU A 560 18.78 27.05 -9.19
CA GLU A 560 18.63 26.59 -10.59
C GLU A 560 20.00 26.42 -11.30
N GLN A 561 21.00 27.18 -10.87
CA GLN A 561 22.40 27.04 -11.28
C GLN A 561 23.05 25.73 -10.79
N ASP A 562 22.65 25.20 -9.65
CA ASP A 562 23.15 23.93 -9.11
C ASP A 562 22.39 22.72 -9.70
N ARG A 563 21.24 22.96 -10.38
CA ARG A 563 20.52 21.95 -11.17
C ARG A 563 21.22 21.57 -12.48
N GLY A 564 22.16 22.40 -12.94
CA GLY A 564 22.94 22.19 -14.15
C GLY A 564 24.14 21.27 -13.99
N ASP A 565 24.55 20.97 -12.76
CA ASP A 565 25.62 20.01 -12.52
C ASP A 565 25.05 18.59 -12.56
N GLU A 566 25.24 17.94 -13.71
CA GLU A 566 24.79 16.55 -13.95
C GLU A 566 25.54 15.52 -13.08
N THR A 567 26.52 15.94 -12.26
CA THR A 567 27.40 15.06 -11.52
C THR A 567 26.88 14.64 -10.15
N THR A 568 25.89 15.35 -9.58
CA THR A 568 25.34 15.01 -8.26
C THR A 568 23.85 14.72 -8.29
N LEU A 569 23.44 13.61 -7.68
CA LEU A 569 22.05 13.25 -7.49
C LEU A 569 21.47 13.92 -6.24
N GLY A 570 21.13 15.18 -6.39
CA GLY A 570 20.18 15.86 -5.53
C GLY A 570 20.47 15.81 -4.04
N VAL A 571 19.59 15.13 -3.28
CA VAL A 571 19.59 15.19 -1.81
C VAL A 571 20.36 14.07 -1.11
N THR A 572 20.85 13.05 -1.85
CA THR A 572 21.60 11.94 -1.21
C THR A 572 22.87 12.41 -0.53
N PRO A 573 23.71 13.30 -1.12
CA PRO A 573 24.90 13.83 -0.45
C PRO A 573 24.57 14.55 0.87
N LYS A 574 23.44 15.29 0.91
CA LYS A 574 22.99 15.96 2.13
C LYS A 574 22.53 14.97 3.20
N LEU A 575 21.90 13.89 2.82
CA LEU A 575 21.55 12.80 3.75
C LEU A 575 22.81 12.18 4.36
N VAL A 576 23.84 11.91 3.54
CA VAL A 576 25.12 11.35 4.00
C VAL A 576 25.84 12.32 4.93
N GLU A 577 25.93 13.60 4.57
CA GLU A 577 26.48 14.65 5.42
C GLU A 577 25.79 14.72 6.79
N TYR A 578 24.47 14.67 6.80
CA TYR A 578 23.70 14.68 8.03
C TYR A 578 23.95 13.40 8.86
N TRP A 579 24.03 12.26 8.20
CA TRP A 579 24.32 10.98 8.86
C TRP A 579 25.68 11.00 9.55
N GLU A 580 26.69 11.50 8.86
CA GLU A 580 28.03 11.64 9.41
C GLU A 580 28.09 12.64 10.58
N LEU A 581 27.44 13.80 10.42
CA LEU A 581 27.54 14.90 11.38
C LEU A 581 26.73 14.65 12.67
N TYR A 582 25.52 14.12 12.57
CA TYR A 582 24.58 14.01 13.69
C TYR A 582 24.38 12.59 14.22
N ALA A 583 24.88 11.57 13.53
CA ALA A 583 24.77 10.18 13.94
C ALA A 583 23.36 9.79 14.41
N PRO A 584 22.33 9.86 13.53
CA PRO A 584 20.94 9.61 13.90
C PRO A 584 20.73 8.20 14.42
N GLN A 585 19.83 8.08 15.40
CA GLN A 585 19.49 6.83 16.08
C GLN A 585 18.24 6.17 15.52
N LEU A 586 17.40 6.94 14.79
CA LEU A 586 16.24 6.44 14.07
C LEU A 586 16.33 6.86 12.62
N PHE A 587 16.25 5.86 11.73
CA PHE A 587 16.09 6.10 10.29
C PHE A 587 14.67 5.72 9.88
N VAL A 588 13.92 6.67 9.27
CA VAL A 588 12.55 6.44 8.77
C VAL A 588 12.52 6.66 7.27
N THR A 589 12.09 5.66 6.52
CA THR A 589 12.09 5.77 5.06
C THR A 589 10.75 5.36 4.44
N ALA A 590 10.38 6.10 3.37
CA ALA A 590 9.21 5.82 2.57
C ALA A 590 9.44 6.37 1.15
N SER A 591 9.79 5.50 0.22
CA SER A 591 10.07 5.83 -1.18
C SER A 591 10.17 4.54 -1.99
N HIS A 592 10.38 4.62 -3.29
CA HIS A 592 10.68 3.42 -4.07
C HIS A 592 11.95 2.74 -3.58
N ALA A 593 11.89 1.44 -3.45
CA ALA A 593 13.00 0.62 -3.00
C ALA A 593 12.90 -0.81 -3.55
N THR A 594 14.03 -1.49 -3.54
CA THR A 594 14.13 -2.93 -3.70
C THR A 594 15.01 -3.49 -2.58
N GLN A 595 15.22 -4.77 -2.55
CA GLN A 595 16.16 -5.38 -1.60
C GLN A 595 17.59 -4.88 -1.76
N PHE A 596 17.93 -4.20 -2.88
CA PHE A 596 19.28 -3.70 -3.18
C PHE A 596 19.41 -2.19 -3.19
N ASN A 597 18.32 -1.46 -3.20
CA ASN A 597 18.39 0.00 -3.27
C ASN A 597 17.26 0.71 -2.54
N LEU A 598 17.56 1.93 -2.12
CA LEU A 598 16.63 2.91 -1.58
C LEU A 598 16.72 4.17 -2.43
N GLU A 599 15.62 4.55 -3.09
CA GLU A 599 15.53 5.82 -3.80
C GLU A 599 15.17 6.96 -2.85
N MET A 600 15.74 8.14 -3.10
CA MET A 600 15.25 9.36 -2.45
C MET A 600 13.93 9.80 -3.07
N PRO A 601 13.07 10.50 -2.33
CA PRO A 601 11.82 11.02 -2.88
C PRO A 601 12.00 11.72 -4.22
N PHE A 602 11.04 11.54 -5.13
CA PHE A 602 11.05 12.08 -6.50
C PHE A 602 12.18 11.56 -7.41
N GLY A 603 12.80 10.44 -7.06
CA GLY A 603 13.95 9.93 -7.85
C GLY A 603 15.16 10.89 -7.87
N LYS A 604 15.31 11.71 -6.83
CA LYS A 604 16.37 12.74 -6.74
C LYS A 604 17.62 12.26 -5.97
N GLY A 605 17.78 10.97 -5.86
CA GLY A 605 18.94 10.31 -5.27
C GLY A 605 18.67 8.83 -5.13
N ILE A 606 19.73 8.08 -4.88
CA ILE A 606 19.66 6.64 -4.65
C ILE A 606 20.85 6.17 -3.82
N ILE A 607 20.55 5.23 -2.93
CA ILE A 607 21.54 4.43 -2.20
C ILE A 607 21.39 2.99 -2.67
N VAL A 608 22.50 2.34 -2.99
CA VAL A 608 22.56 0.94 -3.44
C VAL A 608 23.45 0.13 -2.51
N SER A 609 23.02 -1.05 -2.09
CA SER A 609 23.82 -1.96 -1.28
C SER A 609 24.62 -2.95 -2.13
N GLY A 610 25.85 -3.22 -1.73
CA GLY A 610 26.73 -4.22 -2.31
C GLY A 610 28.08 -4.28 -1.57
N ASN A 611 28.67 -5.45 -1.46
CA ASN A 611 29.94 -5.67 -0.74
C ASN A 611 29.95 -5.12 0.70
N ASN A 612 28.83 -5.30 1.42
CA ASN A 612 28.62 -4.79 2.78
C ASN A 612 28.79 -3.28 2.91
N ARG A 613 28.45 -2.51 1.87
CA ARG A 613 28.49 -1.05 1.82
C ARG A 613 27.25 -0.50 1.13
N PHE A 614 26.85 0.69 1.54
CA PHE A 614 25.91 1.53 0.78
C PHE A 614 26.71 2.43 -0.16
N HIS A 615 26.28 2.52 -1.40
CA HIS A 615 26.88 3.31 -2.45
C HIS A 615 25.92 4.41 -2.90
N VAL A 616 26.44 5.62 -3.12
CA VAL A 616 25.68 6.74 -3.70
C VAL A 616 25.96 6.77 -5.20
N LEU A 617 24.89 6.86 -6.01
CA LEU A 617 25.04 6.95 -7.47
C LEU A 617 24.79 8.39 -7.92
N ASP A 618 25.58 8.84 -8.92
CA ASP A 618 25.31 10.06 -9.66
C ASP A 618 24.17 9.85 -10.68
N LYS A 619 23.73 10.91 -11.34
CA LYS A 619 22.60 10.86 -12.28
C LYS A 619 22.84 9.91 -13.47
N LYS A 620 24.05 9.85 -13.99
CA LYS A 620 24.44 8.95 -15.09
C LYS A 620 24.45 7.51 -14.60
N GLN A 621 25.10 7.25 -13.48
CA GLN A 621 25.15 5.95 -12.82
C GLN A 621 23.75 5.45 -12.45
N PHE A 622 22.86 6.34 -11.99
CA PHE A 622 21.47 6.01 -11.68
C PHE A 622 20.69 5.56 -12.92
N LYS A 623 20.87 6.25 -14.04
CA LYS A 623 20.24 5.85 -15.32
C LYS A 623 20.75 4.48 -15.79
N GLU A 624 22.04 4.24 -15.67
CA GLU A 624 22.61 2.92 -15.96
C GLU A 624 22.09 1.85 -15.01
N PHE A 625 21.99 2.17 -13.72
CA PHE A 625 21.47 1.27 -12.68
C PHE A 625 19.99 0.92 -12.90
N THR A 626 19.14 1.87 -13.26
CA THR A 626 17.73 1.59 -13.56
C THR A 626 17.55 0.68 -14.78
N THR A 627 18.44 0.81 -15.76
CA THR A 627 18.48 -0.09 -16.93
C THR A 627 18.96 -1.48 -16.52
N PHE A 628 19.96 -1.57 -15.67
CA PHE A 628 20.49 -2.80 -15.09
C PHE A 628 19.43 -3.51 -14.23
N LEU A 629 18.76 -2.80 -13.31
CA LEU A 629 17.72 -3.37 -12.45
C LEU A 629 16.56 -3.98 -13.24
N ARG A 630 16.14 -3.35 -14.34
CA ARG A 630 15.12 -3.93 -15.23
C ARG A 630 15.53 -5.28 -15.80
N GLY A 631 16.83 -5.47 -16.07
CA GLY A 631 17.38 -6.76 -16.49
C GLY A 631 17.63 -7.74 -15.32
N ALA A 632 18.20 -7.27 -14.21
CA ALA A 632 18.63 -8.10 -13.08
C ALA A 632 17.48 -8.55 -12.16
N ILE A 633 16.47 -7.71 -11.94
CA ILE A 633 15.26 -8.12 -11.20
C ILE A 633 14.57 -9.32 -11.88
N PHE A 634 14.64 -9.37 -13.21
CA PHE A 634 14.09 -10.49 -13.98
C PHE A 634 15.01 -11.71 -14.09
N ASN A 635 16.34 -11.56 -13.88
CA ASN A 635 17.32 -12.62 -14.09
C ASN A 635 18.07 -13.08 -12.81
N GLY A 636 17.92 -12.40 -11.67
CA GLY A 636 18.31 -12.88 -10.33
C GLY A 636 19.81 -13.10 -10.08
N LYS A 637 20.72 -12.43 -10.81
CA LYS A 637 22.17 -12.63 -10.63
C LYS A 637 22.77 -11.51 -9.77
N GLU A 638 23.10 -11.86 -8.53
CA GLU A 638 23.79 -10.98 -7.57
C GLU A 638 25.19 -10.54 -8.06
N ASP A 639 25.92 -11.44 -8.66
CA ASP A 639 27.26 -11.17 -9.21
C ASP A 639 27.25 -10.04 -10.26
N ASP A 640 26.14 -9.90 -10.98
CA ASP A 640 25.94 -8.82 -11.94
C ASP A 640 25.85 -7.45 -11.24
N LEU A 641 25.27 -7.39 -10.03
CA LEU A 641 25.17 -6.15 -9.24
C LEU A 641 26.56 -5.71 -8.74
N LEU A 642 27.33 -6.63 -8.19
CA LEU A 642 28.66 -6.33 -7.68
C LEU A 642 29.58 -5.88 -8.80
N SER A 643 29.59 -6.61 -9.92
CA SER A 643 30.33 -6.26 -11.13
C SER A 643 29.88 -4.90 -11.70
N PHE A 644 28.59 -4.60 -11.62
CA PHE A 644 28.08 -3.30 -12.02
C PHE A 644 28.62 -2.16 -11.14
N LEU A 645 28.52 -2.28 -9.80
CA LEU A 645 29.01 -1.25 -8.86
C LEU A 645 30.51 -1.01 -9.00
N GLU A 646 31.29 -2.08 -9.22
CA GLU A 646 32.72 -2.01 -9.48
C GLU A 646 33.03 -1.27 -10.79
N ARG A 647 32.33 -1.61 -11.85
CA ARG A 647 32.49 -1.00 -13.19
C ARG A 647 32.21 0.50 -13.18
N ILE A 648 31.14 0.93 -12.48
CA ILE A 648 30.78 2.35 -12.39
C ILE A 648 31.53 3.11 -11.31
N LYS A 649 32.36 2.44 -10.52
CA LYS A 649 33.13 3.03 -9.40
C LYS A 649 32.24 3.85 -8.46
N ALA A 650 31.09 3.32 -8.09
CA ALA A 650 30.15 3.98 -7.19
C ALA A 650 30.82 4.25 -5.82
N PRO A 651 30.85 5.51 -5.32
CA PRO A 651 31.47 5.80 -4.03
C PRO A 651 30.67 5.15 -2.89
N ALA A 652 31.38 4.51 -1.97
CA ALA A 652 30.80 3.94 -0.77
C ALA A 652 30.53 5.05 0.28
N ILE A 653 29.48 4.86 1.08
CA ILE A 653 29.19 5.68 2.25
C ILE A 653 30.08 5.18 3.40
N GLU A 654 31.05 5.98 3.84
CA GLU A 654 31.93 5.66 4.95
C GLU A 654 31.62 6.57 6.14
N ILE A 655 30.85 6.05 7.09
CA ILE A 655 30.47 6.74 8.33
C ILE A 655 30.84 5.89 9.54
N LYS A 656 31.07 6.53 10.69
CA LYS A 656 31.25 5.82 11.95
C LYS A 656 29.92 5.20 12.39
N PRO A 657 29.79 3.89 12.53
CA PRO A 657 28.56 3.26 12.97
C PRO A 657 28.24 3.64 14.41
N VAL A 658 26.97 3.92 14.69
CA VAL A 658 26.41 4.15 16.02
C VAL A 658 25.17 3.27 16.18
N PRO A 659 24.81 2.85 17.42
CA PRO A 659 23.57 2.12 17.63
C PRO A 659 22.36 2.88 17.07
N ALA A 660 21.63 2.25 16.17
CA ALA A 660 20.48 2.84 15.48
C ALA A 660 19.40 1.80 15.19
N VAL A 661 18.22 2.27 14.82
CA VAL A 661 17.11 1.45 14.32
C VAL A 661 16.56 2.05 13.02
N TRP A 662 16.03 1.18 12.15
CA TRP A 662 15.46 1.57 10.88
C TRP A 662 14.00 1.12 10.77
N VAL A 663 13.09 2.05 10.48
CA VAL A 663 11.70 1.77 10.13
C VAL A 663 11.48 2.13 8.66
N ALA A 664 11.50 1.13 7.79
CA ALA A 664 11.19 1.26 6.36
C ALA A 664 9.67 1.26 6.16
N ALA A 665 9.03 2.36 6.63
CA ALA A 665 7.57 2.45 6.81
C ALA A 665 6.77 2.31 5.50
N GLY A 666 7.31 2.81 4.39
CA GLY A 666 6.64 2.81 3.09
C GLY A 666 7.52 2.28 1.93
N ASN A 667 8.61 1.59 2.22
CA ASN A 667 9.52 1.06 1.21
C ASN A 667 9.16 -0.37 0.82
N CYS A 668 9.23 -0.66 -0.48
CA CYS A 668 9.12 -2.02 -0.99
C CYS A 668 10.40 -2.81 -0.70
N LEU A 669 10.27 -4.10 -0.33
CA LEU A 669 11.35 -5.09 -0.33
C LEU A 669 12.57 -4.82 0.59
N ILE A 670 12.61 -3.76 1.38
CA ILE A 670 13.75 -3.49 2.28
C ILE A 670 13.92 -4.62 3.31
N GLY A 671 12.84 -5.26 3.73
CA GLY A 671 12.87 -6.41 4.64
C GLY A 671 13.13 -7.77 3.96
N ASP A 672 13.28 -7.82 2.63
CA ASP A 672 13.59 -9.05 1.89
C ASP A 672 15.08 -9.16 1.61
N THR A 673 15.72 -10.21 2.10
CA THR A 673 17.13 -10.45 1.77
C THR A 673 17.31 -11.20 0.47
N LYS A 674 16.25 -11.90 -0.02
CA LYS A 674 16.34 -12.82 -1.17
C LYS A 674 17.49 -13.81 -1.09
N LYS A 675 17.82 -14.26 0.10
CA LYS A 675 18.93 -15.20 0.37
C LYS A 675 20.30 -14.66 -0.02
N THR A 676 20.47 -13.33 0.01
CA THR A 676 21.77 -12.69 -0.27
C THR A 676 22.25 -11.84 0.88
N LYS A 677 23.55 -11.86 1.12
CA LYS A 677 24.20 -10.99 2.11
C LYS A 677 24.36 -9.54 1.64
N ASN A 678 24.16 -9.25 0.35
CA ASN A 678 24.29 -7.89 -0.22
C ASN A 678 22.98 -7.08 -0.21
N SER A 679 21.95 -7.54 0.52
CA SER A 679 20.70 -6.80 0.65
C SER A 679 20.85 -5.55 1.53
N MET A 680 19.95 -4.57 1.34
CA MET A 680 19.88 -3.35 2.15
C MET A 680 19.78 -3.67 3.65
N ALA A 681 18.93 -4.64 4.05
CA ALA A 681 18.78 -5.02 5.45
C ALA A 681 20.08 -5.57 6.05
N VAL A 682 20.71 -6.53 5.39
CA VAL A 682 21.96 -7.14 5.90
C VAL A 682 23.08 -6.11 5.98
N THR A 683 23.26 -5.29 4.95
CA THR A 683 24.27 -4.22 4.94
C THR A 683 24.03 -3.20 6.06
N ALA A 684 22.80 -2.78 6.30
CA ALA A 684 22.44 -1.87 7.39
C ALA A 684 22.80 -2.44 8.76
N LEU A 685 22.38 -3.69 9.02
CA LEU A 685 22.63 -4.39 10.27
C LEU A 685 24.14 -4.63 10.51
N SER A 686 24.92 -4.86 9.45
CA SER A 686 26.32 -5.21 9.56
C SER A 686 27.24 -4.00 9.68
N HIS A 687 27.17 -3.08 8.72
CA HIS A 687 28.15 -2.01 8.60
C HIS A 687 27.75 -0.69 9.25
N TYR A 688 26.44 -0.38 9.26
CA TYR A 688 25.96 0.95 9.65
C TYR A 688 25.42 1.04 11.09
N GLY A 689 25.60 0.00 11.90
CA GLY A 689 25.27 0.02 13.33
C GLY A 689 23.81 -0.15 13.66
N PHE A 690 22.96 -0.48 12.69
CA PHE A 690 21.56 -0.78 12.99
C PHE A 690 21.45 -2.06 13.82
N ASN A 691 20.73 -1.99 14.95
CA ASN A 691 20.48 -3.12 15.83
C ASN A 691 19.10 -3.73 15.60
N GLN A 692 18.14 -2.94 15.09
CA GLN A 692 16.81 -3.40 14.68
C GLN A 692 16.39 -2.73 13.37
N LEU A 693 15.64 -3.48 12.55
CA LEU A 693 15.06 -3.01 11.31
C LEU A 693 13.66 -3.58 11.11
N VAL A 694 12.72 -2.73 10.72
CA VAL A 694 11.36 -3.11 10.30
C VAL A 694 11.21 -2.81 8.82
N GLY A 695 10.83 -3.79 8.01
CA GLY A 695 10.66 -3.60 6.57
C GLY A 695 9.80 -4.66 5.89
N TYR A 696 9.20 -4.28 4.76
CA TYR A 696 8.40 -5.19 3.94
C TYR A 696 9.27 -6.16 3.15
N THR A 697 8.84 -7.42 3.08
CA THR A 697 9.43 -8.45 2.19
C THR A 697 8.78 -8.48 0.81
N VAL A 698 7.83 -7.60 0.56
CA VAL A 698 7.03 -7.44 -0.67
C VAL A 698 6.83 -5.96 -0.98
N PRO A 699 6.28 -5.59 -2.16
CA PRO A 699 5.88 -4.20 -2.42
C PRO A 699 4.86 -3.68 -1.40
N SER A 700 5.15 -2.56 -0.74
CA SER A 700 4.40 -1.99 0.39
C SER A 700 3.17 -1.18 -0.06
N TRP A 701 2.25 -1.76 -0.79
CA TRP A 701 1.11 -1.04 -1.40
C TRP A 701 -0.05 -0.72 -0.44
N TYR A 702 -0.20 -1.47 0.65
CA TYR A 702 -1.28 -1.24 1.62
C TYR A 702 -0.83 -0.32 2.77
N GLY A 703 0.35 -0.56 3.31
CA GLY A 703 1.08 0.35 4.18
C GLY A 703 0.74 0.27 5.67
N LYS A 704 -0.26 -0.51 6.11
CA LYS A 704 -0.63 -0.61 7.53
C LYS A 704 0.46 -1.22 8.40
N GLY A 705 1.26 -2.15 7.87
CA GLY A 705 2.32 -2.80 8.62
C GLY A 705 3.44 -1.84 9.03
N GLY A 706 4.01 -1.11 8.08
CA GLY A 706 5.10 -0.18 8.33
C GLY A 706 4.66 1.13 8.99
N TRP A 707 3.67 1.83 8.39
CA TRP A 707 3.16 3.10 8.93
C TRP A 707 2.44 2.91 10.26
N GLY A 708 1.75 1.80 10.48
CA GLY A 708 1.11 1.50 11.75
C GLY A 708 2.11 1.25 12.86
N THR A 709 3.25 0.57 12.57
CA THR A 709 4.37 0.41 13.51
C THR A 709 4.96 1.76 13.90
N LEU A 710 5.25 2.62 12.93
CA LEU A 710 5.74 3.98 13.19
C LEU A 710 4.73 4.80 14.00
N GLY A 711 3.44 4.70 13.64
CA GLY A 711 2.36 5.36 14.35
C GLY A 711 2.27 4.95 15.82
N LEU A 712 2.38 3.66 16.13
CA LEU A 712 2.39 3.18 17.52
C LEU A 712 3.66 3.56 18.26
N LEU A 713 4.84 3.52 17.62
CA LEU A 713 6.09 4.01 18.23
C LEU A 713 5.96 5.47 18.69
N PHE A 714 5.25 6.31 17.91
CA PHE A 714 5.06 7.73 18.21
C PHE A 714 3.85 8.05 19.11
N SER A 715 2.81 7.22 19.13
CA SER A 715 1.55 7.53 19.81
C SER A 715 1.18 6.57 20.93
N ASN A 716 1.94 5.50 21.12
CA ASN A 716 1.65 4.56 22.21
C ASN A 716 2.17 5.10 23.56
N HIS A 717 1.99 4.35 24.62
CA HIS A 717 2.31 4.80 25.98
C HIS A 717 3.82 4.68 26.31
N ASP A 718 4.29 5.53 27.21
CA ASP A 718 5.57 5.43 27.93
C ASP A 718 6.76 4.97 27.08
N ALA A 719 6.93 5.59 25.92
CA ALA A 719 8.02 5.27 25.01
C ALA A 719 8.12 3.75 24.72
N SER A 720 7.03 3.15 24.26
CA SER A 720 7.03 1.76 23.80
C SER A 720 8.22 1.45 22.91
N SER A 721 8.86 0.31 23.12
CA SER A 721 9.97 -0.10 22.27
C SER A 721 9.53 -0.34 20.83
N LEU A 722 10.48 -0.26 19.88
CA LEU A 722 10.20 -0.54 18.48
C LEU A 722 9.65 -1.95 18.26
N ALA A 723 10.18 -2.94 18.97
CA ALA A 723 9.70 -4.32 18.92
C ALA A 723 8.25 -4.45 19.41
N GLU A 724 7.91 -3.80 20.53
CA GLU A 724 6.54 -3.76 21.06
C GLU A 724 5.59 -3.04 20.10
N ALA A 725 5.99 -1.90 19.53
CA ALA A 725 5.18 -1.15 18.56
C ALA A 725 4.91 -1.96 17.27
N TRP A 726 5.93 -2.65 16.75
CA TRP A 726 5.79 -3.54 15.60
C TRP A 726 4.84 -4.71 15.88
N TYR A 727 5.04 -5.39 17.02
CA TYR A 727 4.21 -6.51 17.43
C TYR A 727 2.75 -6.10 17.63
N LEU A 728 2.50 -5.05 18.42
CA LEU A 728 1.14 -4.56 18.70
C LEU A 728 0.44 -4.07 17.44
N ASN A 729 1.16 -3.46 16.52
CA ASN A 729 0.58 -3.11 15.22
C ASN A 729 0.13 -4.34 14.43
N ASN A 730 0.90 -5.42 14.46
CA ASN A 730 0.49 -6.67 13.83
C ASN A 730 -0.78 -7.23 14.50
N GLN A 731 -0.89 -7.15 15.84
CA GLN A 731 -2.10 -7.56 16.55
C GLN A 731 -3.32 -6.70 16.17
N PHE A 732 -3.15 -5.40 15.95
CA PHE A 732 -4.23 -4.55 15.42
C PHE A 732 -4.67 -4.94 14.01
N ILE A 733 -3.75 -5.36 13.14
CA ILE A 733 -4.09 -5.89 11.80
C ILE A 733 -4.87 -7.20 11.92
N LEU A 734 -4.47 -8.07 12.84
CA LEU A 734 -5.17 -9.32 13.13
C LEU A 734 -6.58 -9.06 13.70
N ASP A 735 -6.71 -8.15 14.66
CA ASP A 735 -7.99 -7.77 15.26
C ASP A 735 -8.95 -7.15 14.22
N GLU A 736 -8.44 -6.28 13.34
CA GLU A 736 -9.21 -5.73 12.22
C GLU A 736 -9.65 -6.84 11.25
N THR A 737 -8.75 -7.78 10.95
CA THR A 737 -9.06 -8.93 10.09
C THR A 737 -10.13 -9.80 10.72
N MET A 738 -10.00 -10.14 12.00
CA MET A 738 -10.98 -10.95 12.74
C MET A 738 -12.34 -10.26 12.84
N THR A 739 -12.35 -8.95 13.04
CA THR A 739 -13.58 -8.19 13.22
C THR A 739 -14.34 -7.99 11.91
N ARG A 740 -13.61 -7.70 10.82
CA ARG A 740 -14.22 -7.37 9.51
C ARG A 740 -14.34 -8.57 8.58
N PHE A 741 -13.38 -9.46 8.60
CA PHE A 741 -13.21 -10.55 7.64
C PHE A 741 -12.68 -11.83 8.30
N PRO A 742 -13.37 -12.42 9.31
CA PRO A 742 -12.82 -13.48 10.15
C PRO A 742 -12.34 -14.72 9.37
N LYS A 743 -12.99 -15.07 8.26
CA LYS A 743 -12.56 -16.22 7.44
C LYS A 743 -11.23 -16.00 6.73
N LEU A 744 -10.76 -14.73 6.60
CA LEU A 744 -9.46 -14.42 6.00
C LEU A 744 -8.27 -14.86 6.89
N MET A 745 -8.50 -15.15 8.16
CA MET A 745 -7.45 -15.68 9.03
C MET A 745 -6.86 -17.00 8.52
N ASN A 746 -7.63 -17.77 7.78
CA ASN A 746 -7.21 -19.06 7.19
C ASN A 746 -6.64 -18.91 5.76
N VAL A 747 -6.63 -17.71 5.20
CA VAL A 747 -6.10 -17.45 3.86
C VAL A 747 -4.64 -17.07 3.97
N ASN A 748 -3.77 -17.78 3.27
CA ASN A 748 -2.34 -17.52 3.22
C ASN A 748 -1.98 -16.80 1.91
N PHE A 749 -1.05 -15.86 2.00
CA PHE A 749 -0.48 -15.17 0.86
C PHE A 749 0.95 -15.67 0.64
N ASN A 750 1.19 -16.43 -0.44
CA ASN A 750 2.49 -17.01 -0.76
C ASN A 750 3.09 -16.44 -2.06
N ALA A 751 2.35 -15.61 -2.80
CA ALA A 751 2.82 -15.05 -4.06
C ALA A 751 4.14 -14.25 -3.91
N PRO A 752 5.05 -14.30 -4.89
CA PRO A 752 6.37 -13.65 -4.80
C PRO A 752 6.29 -12.11 -4.80
N ASP A 753 5.23 -11.55 -5.34
CA ASP A 753 4.97 -10.11 -5.35
C ASP A 753 3.46 -9.83 -5.46
N ILE A 754 3.08 -8.56 -5.40
CA ILE A 754 1.67 -8.15 -5.49
C ILE A 754 1.06 -8.46 -6.87
N ASN A 755 1.88 -8.44 -7.93
CA ASN A 755 1.39 -8.78 -9.26
C ASN A 755 1.07 -10.27 -9.37
N GLY A 756 1.80 -11.10 -8.60
CA GLY A 756 1.57 -12.53 -8.47
C GLY A 756 0.39 -12.92 -7.58
N ILE A 757 -0.25 -11.98 -6.86
CA ILE A 757 -1.46 -12.28 -6.06
C ILE A 757 -2.56 -12.92 -6.90
N LYS A 758 -2.76 -12.43 -8.13
CA LYS A 758 -3.79 -12.95 -9.04
C LYS A 758 -3.44 -14.34 -9.59
N ASP A 759 -2.14 -14.64 -9.62
CA ASP A 759 -1.58 -15.87 -10.18
C ASP A 759 -1.25 -16.90 -9.10
N ASP A 760 -1.47 -16.59 -7.82
CA ASP A 760 -1.38 -17.55 -6.71
C ASP A 760 -2.71 -18.31 -6.57
N PRO A 761 -2.78 -19.56 -7.06
CA PRO A 761 -4.01 -20.34 -7.05
C PRO A 761 -4.47 -20.67 -5.63
N ASP A 762 -3.56 -20.80 -4.67
CA ASP A 762 -3.91 -21.08 -3.27
C ASP A 762 -4.49 -19.85 -2.60
N PHE A 763 -3.98 -18.66 -2.91
CA PHE A 763 -4.55 -17.41 -2.45
C PHE A 763 -5.94 -17.18 -3.03
N ALA A 764 -6.10 -17.31 -4.35
CA ALA A 764 -7.38 -17.17 -5.02
C ALA A 764 -8.42 -18.18 -4.50
N LYS A 765 -8.00 -19.43 -4.31
CA LYS A 765 -8.83 -20.49 -3.70
C LYS A 765 -9.22 -20.14 -2.27
N GLY A 766 -8.26 -19.68 -1.47
CA GLY A 766 -8.49 -19.24 -0.09
C GLY A 766 -9.50 -18.09 0.00
N MET A 767 -9.34 -17.05 -0.83
CA MET A 767 -10.26 -15.91 -0.88
C MET A 767 -11.68 -16.31 -1.29
N ASN A 768 -11.79 -17.16 -2.32
CA ASN A 768 -13.08 -17.68 -2.77
C ASN A 768 -13.76 -18.54 -1.69
N SER A 769 -13.00 -19.40 -1.02
CA SER A 769 -13.50 -20.25 0.08
C SER A 769 -13.92 -19.43 1.30
N ALA A 770 -13.27 -18.30 1.54
CA ALA A 770 -13.65 -17.36 2.59
C ALA A 770 -14.94 -16.59 2.26
N GLY A 771 -15.36 -16.59 0.99
CA GLY A 771 -16.56 -15.89 0.53
C GLY A 771 -16.40 -14.37 0.46
N TYR A 772 -15.17 -13.87 0.42
CA TYR A 772 -14.86 -12.45 0.27
C TYR A 772 -14.29 -12.18 -1.12
N GLY A 773 -14.66 -11.02 -1.70
CA GLY A 773 -14.08 -10.57 -2.96
C GLY A 773 -12.62 -10.11 -2.81
N MET A 774 -11.95 -9.92 -3.94
CA MET A 774 -10.57 -9.40 -4.03
C MET A 774 -10.52 -7.88 -3.82
N GLY A 775 -11.19 -7.39 -2.78
CA GLY A 775 -11.18 -5.98 -2.42
C GLY A 775 -9.84 -5.53 -1.84
N LYS A 776 -9.57 -4.23 -1.92
CA LYS A 776 -8.32 -3.64 -1.43
C LYS A 776 -8.03 -3.98 0.04
N ASP A 777 -9.04 -3.84 0.90
CA ASP A 777 -8.88 -4.10 2.34
C ASP A 777 -8.64 -5.58 2.64
N GLN A 778 -9.40 -6.47 1.98
CA GLN A 778 -9.26 -7.91 2.16
C GLN A 778 -7.85 -8.38 1.77
N MET A 779 -7.40 -8.01 0.57
CA MET A 779 -6.06 -8.34 0.10
C MET A 779 -4.98 -7.66 0.95
N GLY A 780 -5.18 -6.39 1.29
CA GLY A 780 -4.21 -5.59 2.02
C GLY A 780 -3.99 -6.06 3.46
N LEU A 781 -5.05 -6.47 4.16
CA LEU A 781 -4.94 -7.01 5.52
C LEU A 781 -4.15 -8.32 5.52
N ILE A 782 -4.43 -9.25 4.59
CA ILE A 782 -3.65 -10.50 4.48
C ILE A 782 -2.20 -10.21 4.12
N HIS A 783 -1.99 -9.27 3.19
CA HIS A 783 -0.67 -8.86 2.75
C HIS A 783 0.17 -8.34 3.92
N ASP A 784 -0.31 -7.33 4.63
CA ASP A 784 0.45 -6.68 5.70
C ASP A 784 0.56 -7.54 6.97
N ARG A 785 -0.35 -8.49 7.17
CA ARG A 785 -0.35 -9.41 8.30
C ARG A 785 0.91 -10.29 8.38
N ASP A 786 1.39 -10.75 7.23
CA ASP A 786 2.42 -11.79 7.16
C ASP A 786 3.74 -11.35 6.50
N THR A 787 3.87 -10.09 6.03
CA THR A 787 4.99 -9.71 5.14
C THR A 787 5.94 -8.65 5.69
N VAL A 788 5.73 -8.18 6.90
CA VAL A 788 6.60 -7.18 7.53
C VAL A 788 7.59 -7.87 8.48
N ALA A 789 8.85 -7.90 8.07
CA ALA A 789 9.93 -8.49 8.85
C ALA A 789 10.38 -7.58 9.99
N PHE A 790 10.81 -8.19 11.09
CA PHE A 790 11.55 -7.57 12.17
C PHE A 790 12.93 -8.22 12.29
N TYR A 791 13.98 -7.44 12.18
CA TYR A 791 15.36 -7.85 12.34
C TYR A 791 15.92 -7.32 13.65
N GLY A 792 16.81 -8.10 14.25
CA GLY A 792 17.50 -7.82 15.50
C GLY A 792 17.00 -8.64 16.67
N ASP A 793 17.61 -8.44 17.84
CA ASP A 793 17.17 -9.08 19.09
C ASP A 793 15.80 -8.51 19.52
N PRO A 794 14.74 -9.32 19.58
CA PRO A 794 13.39 -8.85 19.89
C PRO A 794 13.22 -8.36 21.34
N ALA A 795 14.09 -8.76 22.24
CA ALA A 795 14.05 -8.32 23.64
C ALA A 795 14.96 -7.11 23.93
N TRP A 796 15.79 -6.70 22.98
CA TRP A 796 16.54 -5.44 23.08
C TRP A 796 15.62 -4.24 22.84
N THR A 797 15.78 -3.18 23.64
CA THR A 797 14.84 -2.06 23.64
C THR A 797 15.43 -0.82 22.98
N ALA A 798 14.71 -0.31 21.96
CA ALA A 798 14.89 1.02 21.40
C ALA A 798 13.60 1.82 21.62
N ARG A 799 13.69 2.97 22.30
CA ARG A 799 12.55 3.79 22.72
C ARG A 799 12.78 5.25 22.41
N LEU A 800 11.71 6.01 22.17
CA LEU A 800 11.79 7.46 22.05
C LEU A 800 12.16 8.11 23.37
N ASP A 801 12.80 9.28 23.31
CA ASP A 801 13.07 10.13 24.47
C ASP A 801 11.79 10.86 24.90
N GLU A 802 11.08 10.32 25.91
CA GLU A 802 9.84 10.86 26.46
C GLU A 802 10.02 12.22 27.14
N SER A 803 11.24 12.61 27.52
CA SER A 803 11.49 13.90 28.18
C SER A 803 11.22 15.09 27.25
N ARG A 804 11.21 14.89 25.93
CA ARG A 804 11.03 15.94 24.93
C ARG A 804 9.62 16.05 24.38
N ALA A 805 9.03 14.93 24.05
CA ALA A 805 7.67 14.87 23.54
C ALA A 805 6.96 13.64 24.13
N PRO A 806 6.39 13.79 25.32
CA PRO A 806 5.76 12.69 26.00
C PRO A 806 4.66 12.07 25.15
N SER A 807 4.55 10.76 25.24
CA SER A 807 3.46 10.00 24.64
C SER A 807 2.10 10.58 25.07
N PRO A 808 1.05 10.43 24.25
CA PRO A 808 -0.29 10.83 24.65
C PRO A 808 -0.73 10.21 25.99
N TRP A 809 -0.24 9.02 26.28
CA TRP A 809 -0.64 8.20 27.40
C TRP A 809 0.51 7.91 28.35
N HIS A 810 0.22 7.93 29.65
CA HIS A 810 1.05 7.38 30.72
C HIS A 810 0.32 6.21 31.35
N ILE A 811 0.99 5.09 31.56
CA ILE A 811 0.43 3.89 32.21
C ILE A 811 1.05 3.69 33.58
N GLU A 812 0.19 3.61 34.60
CA GLU A 812 0.54 3.27 35.96
C GLU A 812 -0.06 1.90 36.30
N TRP A 813 0.78 0.91 36.46
CA TRP A 813 0.37 -0.43 36.89
C TRP A 813 -0.04 -0.45 38.35
N ASN A 814 -1.18 -1.07 38.67
CA ASN A 814 -1.61 -1.26 40.06
C ASN A 814 -0.60 -2.15 40.83
N ASP A 815 -0.01 -3.10 40.13
CA ASP A 815 1.13 -3.88 40.59
C ASP A 815 2.02 -4.25 39.38
N PRO A 816 3.23 -3.69 39.28
CA PRO A 816 4.11 -3.99 38.16
C PRO A 816 4.57 -5.46 38.09
N ALA A 817 4.48 -6.21 39.18
CA ALA A 817 4.81 -7.63 39.23
C ALA A 817 3.62 -8.54 38.83
N ASP A 818 2.42 -7.99 38.77
CA ASP A 818 1.20 -8.74 38.46
C ASP A 818 0.24 -7.90 37.59
N ALA A 819 0.40 -8.03 36.28
CA ALA A 819 -0.43 -7.32 35.31
C ALA A 819 -1.94 -7.63 35.44
N ALA A 820 -2.30 -8.79 36.01
CA ALA A 820 -3.70 -9.14 36.23
C ALA A 820 -4.41 -8.21 37.24
N LYS A 821 -3.68 -7.42 38.02
CA LYS A 821 -4.26 -6.39 38.90
C LYS A 821 -4.70 -5.13 38.18
N GLY A 822 -4.44 -5.06 36.86
CA GLY A 822 -4.84 -3.93 36.02
C GLY A 822 -3.92 -2.70 36.10
N PHE A 823 -4.33 -1.61 35.47
CA PHE A 823 -3.55 -0.39 35.36
C PHE A 823 -4.44 0.83 35.10
N THR A 824 -3.87 2.01 35.30
CA THR A 824 -4.52 3.28 34.96
C THR A 824 -3.79 3.95 33.81
N VAL A 825 -4.55 4.38 32.80
CA VAL A 825 -4.07 5.20 31.68
C VAL A 825 -4.40 6.65 32.00
N THR A 826 -3.40 7.52 32.05
CA THR A 826 -3.59 8.97 32.23
C THR A 826 -3.19 9.69 30.94
N ALA A 827 -4.04 10.58 30.46
CA ALA A 827 -3.75 11.38 29.27
C ALA A 827 -2.77 12.53 29.56
N ASN A 828 -1.63 12.57 28.89
CA ASN A 828 -0.65 13.67 28.98
C ASN A 828 -1.10 14.91 28.20
N LYS A 829 -1.96 14.72 27.19
CA LYS A 829 -2.57 15.76 26.35
C LYS A 829 -3.94 15.26 25.86
N ASP A 830 -4.77 16.16 25.32
CA ASP A 830 -5.98 15.73 24.61
C ASP A 830 -5.58 14.78 23.49
N ALA A 831 -6.13 13.58 23.48
CA ALA A 831 -5.78 12.58 22.49
C ALA A 831 -6.95 11.63 22.19
N LYS A 832 -7.03 11.26 20.92
CA LYS A 832 -7.92 10.24 20.40
C LYS A 832 -7.11 9.32 19.49
N ALA A 833 -6.76 8.14 19.98
CA ALA A 833 -5.88 7.22 19.27
C ALA A 833 -6.08 5.76 19.71
N ARG A 834 -5.49 4.83 18.97
CA ARG A 834 -5.36 3.44 19.36
C ARG A 834 -4.39 3.32 20.54
N LEU A 835 -4.69 2.45 21.48
CA LEU A 835 -3.78 2.09 22.57
C LEU A 835 -3.53 0.58 22.55
N GLY A 836 -2.26 0.18 22.46
CA GLY A 836 -1.83 -1.19 22.65
C GLY A 836 -0.94 -1.30 23.89
N VAL A 837 -1.18 -2.29 24.73
CA VAL A 837 -0.43 -2.52 25.96
C VAL A 837 0.09 -3.95 25.97
N TRP A 838 1.40 -4.13 25.79
CA TRP A 838 2.08 -5.38 26.02
C TRP A 838 2.26 -5.59 27.53
N PHE A 839 1.77 -6.70 28.08
CA PHE A 839 1.84 -6.93 29.52
C PHE A 839 3.28 -7.27 29.97
N PRO A 840 3.71 -6.82 31.15
CA PRO A 840 5.02 -7.19 31.68
C PRO A 840 5.14 -8.70 31.93
N ASN A 841 4.05 -9.37 32.26
CA ASN A 841 3.93 -10.84 32.41
C ASN A 841 2.58 -11.30 31.86
N ARG A 842 2.46 -12.60 31.50
CA ARG A 842 1.21 -13.19 31.05
C ARG A 842 0.16 -13.17 32.16
N ILE A 843 -1.08 -12.89 31.76
CA ILE A 843 -2.23 -12.90 32.64
C ILE A 843 -3.13 -14.10 32.36
N THR A 844 -3.92 -14.47 33.39
CA THR A 844 -4.96 -15.51 33.28
C THR A 844 -6.36 -14.90 33.18
N ALA A 845 -6.50 -13.61 33.41
CA ALA A 845 -7.77 -12.90 33.29
C ALA A 845 -8.32 -13.00 31.85
N LYS A 846 -9.61 -13.34 31.76
CA LYS A 846 -10.30 -13.51 30.45
C LYS A 846 -11.21 -12.33 30.09
N LYS A 847 -11.40 -11.40 31.01
CA LYS A 847 -12.23 -10.21 30.84
C LYS A 847 -11.56 -8.99 31.43
N ALA A 848 -11.81 -7.84 30.86
CA ALA A 848 -11.41 -6.57 31.44
C ALA A 848 -12.51 -5.53 31.21
N THR A 849 -12.48 -4.51 32.07
CA THR A 849 -13.37 -3.35 31.99
C THR A 849 -12.53 -2.09 31.94
N VAL A 850 -12.84 -1.19 31.04
CA VAL A 850 -12.24 0.16 30.97
C VAL A 850 -13.26 1.14 31.52
N THR A 851 -12.91 1.88 32.57
CA THR A 851 -13.76 2.89 33.22
C THR A 851 -13.20 4.29 32.97
N ILE A 852 -14.00 5.16 32.34
CA ILE A 852 -13.68 6.57 32.12
C ILE A 852 -14.76 7.41 32.81
N GLY A 853 -14.38 8.21 33.82
CA GLY A 853 -15.34 8.88 34.67
C GLY A 853 -16.27 7.88 35.36
N GLU A 854 -17.59 7.98 35.11
CA GLU A 854 -18.60 7.07 35.62
C GLU A 854 -18.97 5.95 34.63
N THR A 855 -18.40 5.94 33.43
CA THR A 855 -18.77 5.00 32.36
C THR A 855 -17.81 3.81 32.33
N ALA A 856 -18.33 2.62 32.65
CA ALA A 856 -17.60 1.36 32.55
C ALA A 856 -17.94 0.61 31.26
N THR A 857 -16.96 0.33 30.45
CA THR A 857 -17.12 -0.37 29.17
C THR A 857 -16.33 -1.69 29.17
N PRO A 858 -16.95 -2.83 28.92
CA PRO A 858 -16.22 -4.09 28.71
C PRO A 858 -15.25 -3.97 27.53
N VAL A 859 -14.03 -4.49 27.71
CA VAL A 859 -12.98 -4.39 26.69
C VAL A 859 -13.41 -5.03 25.36
N GLU A 860 -14.20 -6.09 25.39
CA GLU A 860 -14.69 -6.77 24.18
C GLU A 860 -15.50 -5.85 23.25
N LYS A 861 -16.09 -4.77 23.78
CA LYS A 861 -16.80 -3.75 22.99
C LYS A 861 -15.86 -2.70 22.41
N ALA A 862 -14.77 -2.38 23.10
CA ALA A 862 -13.85 -1.31 22.75
C ALA A 862 -12.53 -1.81 22.13
N GLY A 863 -12.23 -3.10 22.26
CA GLY A 863 -10.93 -3.65 21.88
C GLY A 863 -10.83 -5.16 22.01
N LEU A 864 -9.68 -5.61 22.46
CA LEU A 864 -9.30 -7.01 22.59
C LEU A 864 -8.44 -7.20 23.85
N LEU A 865 -8.67 -8.29 24.57
CA LEU A 865 -7.81 -8.78 25.65
C LEU A 865 -7.36 -10.19 25.33
N THR A 866 -6.05 -10.43 25.42
CA THR A 866 -5.43 -11.75 25.42
C THR A 866 -4.65 -11.97 26.72
N ASN A 867 -3.95 -13.10 26.83
CA ASN A 867 -3.05 -13.36 27.97
C ASN A 867 -1.76 -12.51 27.91
N ASP A 868 -1.39 -11.97 26.73
CA ASP A 868 -0.13 -11.25 26.50
C ASP A 868 -0.30 -9.73 26.36
N PHE A 869 -1.48 -9.26 25.92
CA PHE A 869 -1.69 -7.84 25.62
C PHE A 869 -3.16 -7.41 25.71
N LEU A 870 -3.35 -6.09 25.75
CA LEU A 870 -4.64 -5.43 25.59
C LEU A 870 -4.56 -4.44 24.43
N LEU A 871 -5.58 -4.44 23.56
CA LEU A 871 -5.78 -3.43 22.53
C LEU A 871 -7.07 -2.66 22.80
N LEU A 872 -7.02 -1.34 22.73
CA LEU A 872 -8.19 -0.47 22.57
C LEU A 872 -8.17 0.12 21.16
N ARG A 873 -9.21 -0.15 20.37
CA ARG A 873 -9.30 0.31 18.97
C ARG A 873 -9.36 1.83 18.87
N GLU A 874 -9.94 2.46 19.88
CA GLU A 874 -9.98 3.89 20.05
C GLU A 874 -10.08 4.21 21.56
N LEU A 875 -9.20 5.08 22.03
CA LEU A 875 -9.26 5.67 23.37
C LEU A 875 -9.26 7.18 23.19
N GLU A 876 -10.26 7.86 23.74
CA GLU A 876 -10.38 9.32 23.73
C GLU A 876 -10.39 9.84 25.15
N LEU A 877 -9.39 10.64 25.50
CA LEU A 877 -9.25 11.25 26.81
C LEU A 877 -8.79 12.69 26.68
N LYS A 878 -9.28 13.57 27.55
CA LYS A 878 -8.77 14.92 27.73
C LYS A 878 -7.53 14.93 28.61
N LYS A 879 -6.68 15.95 28.47
CA LYS A 879 -5.48 16.08 29.30
C LYS A 879 -5.81 15.94 30.80
N GLY A 880 -5.12 15.01 31.47
CA GLY A 880 -5.29 14.70 32.89
C GLY A 880 -6.45 13.74 33.18
N GLU A 881 -7.29 13.42 32.22
CA GLU A 881 -8.35 12.42 32.36
C GLU A 881 -7.75 11.01 32.42
N LYS A 882 -8.44 10.15 33.16
CA LYS A 882 -7.98 8.78 33.45
C LYS A 882 -8.95 7.72 32.93
N ALA A 883 -8.38 6.67 32.36
CA ALA A 883 -9.09 5.44 32.11
C ALA A 883 -8.52 4.33 33.01
N VAL A 884 -9.36 3.72 33.84
CA VAL A 884 -8.96 2.63 34.73
C VAL A 884 -9.28 1.31 34.08
N VAL A 885 -8.29 0.44 33.94
CA VAL A 885 -8.43 -0.90 33.38
C VAL A 885 -8.36 -1.93 34.50
N GLU A 886 -9.48 -2.58 34.72
CA GLU A 886 -9.62 -3.67 35.69
C GLU A 886 -9.70 -5.01 34.95
N MET A 887 -8.85 -5.97 35.37
CA MET A 887 -8.87 -7.35 34.85
C MET A 887 -9.76 -8.22 35.73
N LYS A 888 -10.50 -9.19 35.15
CA LYS A 888 -11.41 -10.11 35.83
C LYS A 888 -11.25 -11.54 35.35
#